data_011466763c8872c1a79e485e91329380
#
_entry.id   011466763c8872c1a79e485e91329380
#
_cell.length_a   1.000
_cell.length_b   1.000
_cell.length_c   1.000
_cell.angle_alpha   90.00
_cell.angle_beta   90.00
_cell.angle_gamma   90.00
#
_symmetry.space_group_name_H-M   'P 1'
#
loop_
_entity.id
_entity.type
_entity.pdbx_description
1 polymer ?
#
loop_
_entity_poly.entity_id
_entity_poly.type
_entity_poly.pdbx_seq_one_letter_code
_entity_poly.pdbx_strand_id
1 'polypeptide(L)'
;MKRSLFMLAAVGLPLLAGAVSWPGKEPSVFTIDDMAASVSDVTIPWTVSPDTAWQAGPPLFELADPANPAFRVRGWMAATREELVLRVDVSDSLHTNSSSGARIRDGDFIRLALDGKGDGAGTGPLEAEGLFGDDDAAICFALTGRGPEGWTFDTTIPGCAGSYPAELLDVARDEAAKITRYAIRLPWKRLAVEPGVFPHFGLAIQVQNVDSRLQEATRLSWGARQNEAAATFFKANRPGLYKKIGWANPPHALAAAAPSVTSLFQAGEDARFVVALASRKDVLIRAESRGTNREFRINGAADSGIRRFVLGYRPAGDNPAESVTVSVSPDGGQTPAASVTAEVVVAEAVVQDCLARLDARMAGAGHPLFHRHLKSVKAMVQTEWARASVYKQENRALALETLKHVQAIAAGLGGRAASWESYVQDGLPLFMAYVSSRDGTLQWYALTLPKGWSPEKHRDGQAAYPMFFELHGRANPHYLFYPAAQLGAAPADPALVSFAMRQRNGYHVYPFGRGNSGYRDIGETDVWEACEDVQETVLVDPDRRYLYGFSMGGAGAWSLGSRTPDRWAAIAITGAGVRVEPWGQAGNVSALPIYMWGGEADTLGYGNAVPALDQMTQFAKAVGQAGGSVTVRSTPGIGHNFRIKEQEELVNWLQQWTRKRPDEFSFTADTDLHRTAWGITVPRRSLPTELPRFTCKIEGDVVRVTARDCSHIDVQLGSNGLAMTGAVTLIVNGQERYRGEATFRRFDLQAD
;
A
#
# COMPACT_ATOMS: atom_id res chain seq x y z
N MET A 1 -4.74 -0.10 -43.46
CA MET A 1 -5.27 1.23 -43.12
C MET A 1 -6.78 1.17 -43.04
N LYS A 2 -7.32 0.87 -41.88
CA LYS A 2 -8.71 1.14 -41.51
C LYS A 2 -8.66 1.71 -40.12
N ARG A 3 -8.90 3.02 -40.00
CA ARG A 3 -9.08 3.73 -38.74
C ARG A 3 -10.35 3.18 -38.07
N SER A 4 -10.19 2.33 -37.07
CA SER A 4 -11.24 2.05 -36.12
C SER A 4 -11.21 3.14 -35.07
N LEU A 5 -12.04 4.14 -35.26
CA LEU A 5 -12.44 5.05 -34.20
C LEU A 5 -13.20 4.19 -33.17
N PHE A 6 -12.51 3.70 -32.15
CA PHE A 6 -13.19 3.20 -30.99
C PHE A 6 -13.80 4.40 -30.24
N MET A 7 -15.05 4.70 -30.58
CA MET A 7 -15.91 5.36 -29.62
C MET A 7 -15.78 4.57 -28.31
N LEU A 8 -15.39 5.26 -27.24
CA LEU A 8 -15.72 4.87 -25.89
C LEU A 8 -17.26 4.85 -25.82
N ALA A 9 -17.87 3.76 -26.29
CA ALA A 9 -19.18 3.39 -25.86
C ALA A 9 -19.02 3.27 -24.34
N ALA A 10 -19.66 4.19 -23.61
CA ALA A 10 -20.02 3.97 -22.25
C ALA A 10 -20.72 2.61 -22.23
N VAL A 11 -19.99 1.55 -21.87
CA VAL A 11 -20.60 0.35 -21.38
C VAL A 11 -21.29 0.83 -20.13
N GLY A 12 -22.58 1.11 -20.30
CA GLY A 12 -23.51 1.29 -19.21
C GLY A 12 -23.45 -0.03 -18.43
N LEU A 13 -22.54 -0.12 -17.44
CA LEU A 13 -23.02 -0.65 -16.19
C LEU A 13 -24.38 0.04 -16.04
N PRO A 14 -25.48 -0.70 -15.84
CA PRO A 14 -26.63 -0.05 -15.30
C PRO A 14 -26.10 0.66 -14.05
N LEU A 15 -25.75 1.93 -14.18
CA LEU A 15 -25.98 2.82 -13.11
C LEU A 15 -27.35 2.37 -12.64
N LEU A 16 -27.41 1.69 -11.51
CA LEU A 16 -28.46 1.91 -10.58
C LEU A 16 -28.38 3.42 -10.28
N ALA A 17 -28.75 4.18 -11.31
CA ALA A 17 -29.36 5.48 -11.20
C ALA A 17 -30.76 5.22 -10.69
N GLY A 18 -30.87 4.56 -9.53
CA GLY A 18 -31.66 5.15 -8.51
C GLY A 18 -30.95 6.49 -8.32
N ALA A 19 -31.42 7.54 -9.02
CA ALA A 19 -31.28 8.86 -8.51
C ALA A 19 -31.57 8.70 -7.03
N VAL A 20 -30.52 8.78 -6.19
CA VAL A 20 -30.71 9.11 -4.79
C VAL A 20 -31.21 10.52 -4.91
N SER A 21 -32.55 10.64 -5.08
CA SER A 21 -33.21 11.89 -4.81
C SER A 21 -32.80 12.14 -3.37
N TRP A 22 -32.03 13.17 -3.14
CA TRP A 22 -31.85 13.73 -1.83
C TRP A 22 -33.27 13.83 -1.24
N PRO A 23 -33.53 13.14 -0.12
CA PRO A 23 -34.80 13.33 0.53
C PRO A 23 -34.92 14.83 0.73
N GLY A 24 -35.94 15.45 0.12
CA GLY A 24 -36.09 16.89 0.07
C GLY A 24 -36.06 17.42 1.49
N LYS A 25 -35.22 18.40 1.76
CA LYS A 25 -35.09 19.26 2.95
C LYS A 25 -35.80 18.75 4.23
N GLU A 26 -35.38 17.55 4.69
CA GLU A 26 -35.76 17.15 6.04
C GLU A 26 -34.90 17.94 7.02
N PRO A 27 -35.48 18.51 8.08
CA PRO A 27 -34.70 19.21 9.08
C PRO A 27 -33.75 18.26 9.78
N SER A 28 -32.58 18.76 10.19
CA SER A 28 -31.66 18.01 11.03
C SER A 28 -32.34 17.48 12.29
N VAL A 29 -32.09 16.23 12.64
CA VAL A 29 -32.74 15.56 13.77
C VAL A 29 -31.73 15.13 14.78
N PHE A 30 -31.96 15.42 16.07
CA PHE A 30 -31.21 14.88 17.19
C PHE A 30 -32.03 13.83 17.94
N THR A 31 -31.40 12.71 18.29
CA THR A 31 -31.93 11.64 19.14
C THR A 31 -30.98 11.35 20.31
N ILE A 32 -31.46 10.69 21.36
CA ILE A 32 -30.61 10.22 22.46
C ILE A 32 -31.13 8.87 22.97
N ASP A 33 -30.21 7.91 23.11
CA ASP A 33 -30.47 6.56 23.57
C ASP A 33 -29.43 6.11 24.61
N ASP A 34 -29.79 5.16 25.49
CA ASP A 34 -28.85 4.52 26.39
C ASP A 34 -27.79 3.70 25.62
N MET A 35 -26.51 3.83 26.00
CA MET A 35 -25.47 3.04 25.41
C MET A 35 -25.43 1.63 26.03
N ALA A 36 -25.37 0.60 25.18
CA ALA A 36 -25.25 -0.78 25.62
C ALA A 36 -23.97 -1.00 26.46
N ALA A 37 -24.07 -1.84 27.48
CA ALA A 37 -22.95 -2.21 28.32
C ALA A 37 -21.88 -2.97 27.49
N SER A 38 -20.61 -2.68 27.73
CA SER A 38 -19.48 -3.36 27.11
C SER A 38 -18.51 -3.88 28.18
N VAL A 39 -17.90 -5.03 27.90
CA VAL A 39 -16.95 -5.70 28.83
C VAL A 39 -15.53 -5.40 28.39
N SER A 40 -14.67 -5.04 29.36
CA SER A 40 -13.24 -4.84 29.16
C SER A 40 -12.46 -6.15 29.40
N ASP A 41 -11.40 -6.40 28.63
CA ASP A 41 -10.51 -7.55 28.83
C ASP A 41 -9.58 -7.34 30.05
N VAL A 42 -9.20 -6.08 30.26
CA VAL A 42 -8.29 -5.64 31.33
C VAL A 42 -8.77 -4.30 31.85
N THR A 43 -8.60 -4.06 33.15
CA THR A 43 -8.83 -2.74 33.78
C THR A 43 -7.52 -2.19 34.31
N ILE A 44 -7.27 -0.90 34.03
CA ILE A 44 -6.07 -0.20 34.53
C ILE A 44 -6.44 0.72 35.69
N PRO A 45 -5.53 0.88 36.67
CA PRO A 45 -5.77 1.78 37.79
C PRO A 45 -5.69 3.24 37.36
N TRP A 46 -6.48 4.07 38.00
CA TRP A 46 -6.41 5.50 37.93
C TRP A 46 -5.47 6.05 39.00
N THR A 47 -4.54 6.93 38.65
CA THR A 47 -3.58 7.54 39.59
C THR A 47 -3.58 9.05 39.49
N VAL A 48 -3.20 9.70 40.59
CA VAL A 48 -3.01 11.18 40.64
C VAL A 48 -1.59 11.60 40.28
N SER A 49 -0.64 10.67 40.32
CA SER A 49 0.76 10.92 39.99
C SER A 49 1.34 9.81 39.13
N PRO A 50 1.89 10.13 37.96
CA PRO A 50 2.57 9.17 37.10
C PRO A 50 3.73 8.45 37.79
N ASP A 51 4.49 9.17 38.62
CA ASP A 51 5.73 8.68 39.24
C ASP A 51 5.48 7.58 40.29
N THR A 52 4.26 7.51 40.83
CA THR A 52 3.86 6.47 41.80
C THR A 52 3.19 5.26 41.15
N ALA A 53 2.81 5.33 39.90
CA ALA A 53 2.07 4.27 39.23
C ALA A 53 2.84 2.94 39.09
N TRP A 54 4.18 3.03 39.11
CA TRP A 54 5.07 1.87 38.90
C TRP A 54 5.44 1.11 40.17
N GLN A 55 5.19 1.68 41.37
CA GLN A 55 5.76 1.17 42.63
C GLN A 55 4.88 0.17 43.35
N ALA A 56 3.63 0.03 42.98
CA ALA A 56 2.63 -0.55 43.86
C ALA A 56 2.02 -1.91 43.48
N GLY A 57 2.48 -2.58 42.41
CA GLY A 57 1.81 -3.83 42.02
C GLY A 57 2.61 -4.74 41.06
N PRO A 58 2.12 -5.98 40.87
CA PRO A 58 2.70 -6.87 39.88
C PRO A 58 2.55 -6.26 38.47
N PRO A 59 3.38 -6.70 37.50
CA PRO A 59 3.21 -6.26 36.13
C PRO A 59 1.83 -6.67 35.59
N LEU A 60 1.27 -5.81 34.73
CA LEU A 60 0.00 -6.08 34.04
C LEU A 60 0.13 -7.25 33.09
N PHE A 61 1.33 -7.40 32.51
CA PHE A 61 1.67 -8.51 31.63
C PHE A 61 3.14 -8.90 31.74
N GLU A 62 3.41 -10.18 31.53
CA GLU A 62 4.74 -10.75 31.36
C GLU A 62 4.77 -11.61 30.10
N LEU A 63 5.82 -11.45 29.30
CA LEU A 63 6.08 -12.22 28.08
C LEU A 63 7.51 -12.76 28.14
N ALA A 64 7.71 -13.96 27.62
CA ALA A 64 9.03 -14.55 27.46
C ALA A 64 9.11 -15.30 26.13
N ASP A 65 10.25 -15.28 25.50
CA ASP A 65 10.52 -16.12 24.34
C ASP A 65 10.90 -17.53 24.78
N PRO A 66 10.14 -18.57 24.41
CA PRO A 66 10.46 -19.95 24.74
C PRO A 66 11.82 -20.41 24.20
N ALA A 67 12.24 -19.87 23.05
CA ALA A 67 13.53 -20.19 22.40
C ALA A 67 14.71 -19.39 22.98
N ASN A 68 14.44 -18.22 23.54
CA ASN A 68 15.44 -17.37 24.19
C ASN A 68 14.94 -16.88 25.55
N PRO A 69 15.09 -17.64 26.65
CA PRO A 69 14.60 -17.27 27.98
C PRO A 69 15.20 -15.98 28.56
N ALA A 70 16.29 -15.47 27.98
CA ALA A 70 16.88 -14.18 28.35
C ALA A 70 16.04 -13.00 27.84
N PHE A 71 15.31 -13.19 26.75
CA PHE A 71 14.39 -12.18 26.20
C PHE A 71 13.05 -12.25 26.90
N ARG A 72 12.80 -11.28 27.77
CA ARG A 72 11.58 -11.17 28.59
C ARG A 72 11.09 -9.72 28.57
N VAL A 73 9.79 -9.57 28.67
CA VAL A 73 9.11 -8.26 28.72
C VAL A 73 8.15 -8.23 29.88
N ARG A 74 8.19 -7.18 30.69
CA ARG A 74 7.22 -6.91 31.76
C ARG A 74 6.64 -5.52 31.57
N GLY A 75 5.34 -5.38 31.68
CA GLY A 75 4.65 -4.11 31.47
C GLY A 75 3.72 -3.71 32.59
N TRP A 76 3.72 -2.41 32.92
CA TRP A 76 2.81 -1.76 33.88
C TRP A 76 2.13 -0.60 33.16
N MET A 77 0.89 -0.33 33.53
CA MET A 77 0.08 0.69 32.92
C MET A 77 -0.83 1.35 33.94
N ALA A 78 -0.98 2.65 33.85
CA ALA A 78 -1.91 3.41 34.66
C ALA A 78 -2.45 4.61 33.91
N ALA A 79 -3.63 5.08 34.29
CA ALA A 79 -4.27 6.26 33.73
C ALA A 79 -4.18 7.44 34.72
N THR A 80 -3.90 8.62 34.19
CA THR A 80 -4.11 9.89 34.90
C THR A 80 -5.21 10.68 34.18
N ARG A 81 -5.54 11.86 34.72
CA ARG A 81 -6.52 12.75 34.06
C ARG A 81 -6.05 13.22 32.68
N GLU A 82 -4.74 13.30 32.45
CA GLU A 82 -4.17 13.94 31.26
C GLU A 82 -3.52 12.95 30.30
N GLU A 83 -3.13 11.76 30.79
CA GLU A 83 -2.33 10.83 29.99
C GLU A 83 -2.46 9.36 30.45
N LEU A 84 -2.15 8.46 29.55
CA LEU A 84 -1.79 7.09 29.84
C LEU A 84 -0.29 7.03 30.13
N VAL A 85 0.09 6.40 31.21
CA VAL A 85 1.48 6.12 31.54
C VAL A 85 1.76 4.64 31.39
N LEU A 86 2.81 4.33 30.65
CA LEU A 86 3.25 2.97 30.33
C LEU A 86 4.71 2.80 30.75
N ARG A 87 4.98 1.75 31.52
CA ARG A 87 6.34 1.29 31.76
C ARG A 87 6.51 -0.10 31.18
N VAL A 88 7.59 -0.31 30.45
CA VAL A 88 7.97 -1.62 29.92
C VAL A 88 9.44 -1.88 30.21
N ASP A 89 9.72 -2.97 30.91
CA ASP A 89 11.07 -3.47 31.15
C ASP A 89 11.35 -4.61 30.17
N VAL A 90 12.34 -4.43 29.30
CA VAL A 90 12.78 -5.41 28.32
C VAL A 90 14.13 -5.97 28.76
N SER A 91 14.15 -7.26 29.13
CA SER A 91 15.39 -7.98 29.41
C SER A 91 15.87 -8.65 28.12
N ASP A 92 17.09 -8.35 27.72
CA ASP A 92 17.78 -8.98 26.59
C ASP A 92 19.29 -8.96 26.79
N SER A 93 20.03 -9.83 26.11
CA SER A 93 21.48 -9.93 26.22
C SER A 93 22.22 -8.77 25.55
N LEU A 94 21.65 -8.20 24.48
CA LEU A 94 22.24 -7.16 23.67
C LEU A 94 21.14 -6.21 23.16
N HIS A 95 21.31 -4.94 23.40
CA HIS A 95 20.45 -3.92 22.82
C HIS A 95 21.05 -3.36 21.53
N THR A 96 20.31 -3.43 20.43
CA THR A 96 20.80 -3.01 19.11
C THR A 96 19.79 -2.09 18.41
N ASN A 97 20.05 -0.79 18.43
CA ASN A 97 19.34 0.14 17.56
C ASN A 97 20.24 1.32 17.15
N SER A 98 20.80 1.24 15.94
CA SER A 98 21.63 2.31 15.36
C SER A 98 20.84 3.25 14.44
N SER A 99 19.54 3.00 14.25
CA SER A 99 18.65 3.76 13.38
C SER A 99 17.94 4.88 14.15
N SER A 100 17.43 5.90 13.47
CA SER A 100 16.73 7.01 14.07
C SER A 100 15.57 7.51 13.20
N GLY A 101 14.66 8.32 13.79
CA GLY A 101 13.49 8.87 13.12
C GLY A 101 12.57 7.78 12.59
N ALA A 102 12.09 7.87 11.36
CA ALA A 102 11.21 6.86 10.76
C ALA A 102 11.85 5.46 10.66
N ARG A 103 13.14 5.32 10.91
CA ARG A 103 13.86 4.05 10.85
C ARG A 103 14.14 3.40 12.21
N ILE A 104 13.59 3.91 13.30
CA ILE A 104 13.79 3.32 14.64
C ILE A 104 13.31 1.88 14.75
N ARG A 105 12.46 1.42 13.84
CA ARG A 105 11.96 0.04 13.76
C ARG A 105 12.96 -0.97 13.12
N ASP A 106 14.13 -0.50 12.67
CA ASP A 106 15.16 -1.38 12.07
C ASP A 106 16.02 -2.09 13.13
N GLY A 107 15.84 -1.80 14.42
CA GLY A 107 16.53 -2.42 15.57
C GLY A 107 15.56 -2.84 16.67
N ASP A 108 16.01 -2.76 17.92
CA ASP A 108 15.18 -3.04 19.10
C ASP A 108 14.21 -1.90 19.32
N PHE A 109 12.93 -2.22 19.44
CA PHE A 109 11.89 -1.22 19.69
C PHE A 109 10.67 -1.80 20.41
N ILE A 110 9.88 -0.91 20.96
CA ILE A 110 8.50 -1.18 21.40
C ILE A 110 7.55 -0.50 20.43
N ARG A 111 6.54 -1.21 19.97
CA ARG A 111 5.44 -0.66 19.19
C ARG A 111 4.15 -0.74 19.98
N LEU A 112 3.44 0.37 20.02
CA LEU A 112 2.07 0.46 20.50
C LEU A 112 1.16 0.58 19.28
N ALA A 113 0.07 -0.19 19.26
CA ALA A 113 -1.02 -0.03 18.34
C ALA A 113 -2.29 0.23 19.16
N LEU A 114 -2.98 1.31 18.87
CA LEU A 114 -4.08 1.88 19.66
C LEU A 114 -5.33 2.02 18.80
N ASP A 115 -6.46 1.80 19.43
CA ASP A 115 -7.82 2.08 18.96
C ASP A 115 -8.46 2.95 20.05
N GLY A 116 -8.52 4.26 19.82
CA GLY A 116 -8.84 5.24 20.86
C GLY A 116 -10.26 5.14 21.39
N LYS A 117 -11.21 4.73 20.56
CA LYS A 117 -12.63 4.59 20.92
C LYS A 117 -13.03 3.15 21.21
N GLY A 118 -12.15 2.18 20.94
CA GLY A 118 -12.42 0.76 21.10
C GLY A 118 -13.55 0.25 20.19
N ASP A 119 -13.75 0.89 19.03
CA ASP A 119 -14.82 0.57 18.10
C ASP A 119 -14.45 -0.58 17.16
N GLY A 120 -13.17 -0.96 17.12
CA GLY A 120 -12.67 -2.08 16.34
C GLY A 120 -12.66 -1.82 14.84
N ALA A 121 -12.62 -0.56 14.40
CA ALA A 121 -12.46 -0.21 13.00
C ALA A 121 -11.25 -0.94 12.40
N GLY A 122 -11.33 -1.39 11.15
CA GLY A 122 -10.25 -2.16 10.50
C GLY A 122 -10.39 -3.70 10.65
N THR A 123 -11.50 -4.22 11.14
CA THR A 123 -11.76 -5.69 11.23
C THR A 123 -12.22 -6.32 9.91
N GLY A 124 -12.27 -5.58 8.82
CA GLY A 124 -12.71 -6.05 7.52
C GLY A 124 -11.92 -7.23 6.92
N PRO A 125 -12.28 -7.68 5.71
CA PRO A 125 -11.60 -8.79 5.02
C PRO A 125 -10.10 -8.51 4.85
N LEU A 126 -9.32 -9.54 4.49
CA LEU A 126 -7.85 -9.50 4.34
C LEU A 126 -7.32 -8.29 3.55
N GLU A 127 -8.12 -7.75 2.64
CA GLU A 127 -7.81 -6.56 1.83
C GLU A 127 -7.81 -5.26 2.64
N ALA A 128 -8.47 -5.23 3.79
CA ALA A 128 -8.49 -4.13 4.74
C ALA A 128 -7.45 -4.27 5.86
N GLU A 129 -6.53 -5.22 5.76
CA GLU A 129 -5.42 -5.34 6.71
C GLU A 129 -4.58 -4.05 6.72
N GLY A 130 -4.43 -3.46 7.90
CA GLY A 130 -3.66 -2.25 8.09
C GLY A 130 -4.42 -0.93 7.90
N LEU A 131 -5.73 -0.98 7.72
CA LEU A 131 -6.55 0.23 7.72
C LEU A 131 -6.87 0.65 9.15
N PHE A 132 -6.58 1.90 9.47
CA PHE A 132 -6.91 2.54 10.74
C PHE A 132 -8.14 3.44 10.61
N GLY A 133 -8.95 3.49 11.67
CA GLY A 133 -9.96 4.49 11.88
C GLY A 133 -9.37 5.89 12.11
N ASP A 134 -10.18 6.85 12.50
CA ASP A 134 -9.75 8.25 12.74
C ASP A 134 -9.17 8.48 14.15
N ASP A 135 -9.23 7.49 15.00
CA ASP A 135 -8.73 7.46 16.38
C ASP A 135 -7.66 6.39 16.60
N ASP A 136 -7.22 5.76 15.50
CA ASP A 136 -6.19 4.73 15.55
C ASP A 136 -4.79 5.32 15.39
N ALA A 137 -3.82 4.69 16.06
CA ALA A 137 -2.43 5.06 15.94
C ALA A 137 -1.48 3.89 16.09
N ALA A 138 -0.34 3.94 15.37
CA ALA A 138 0.81 3.07 15.59
C ALA A 138 2.05 3.89 15.89
N ILE A 139 2.60 3.70 17.09
CA ILE A 139 3.74 4.48 17.60
C ILE A 139 4.86 3.51 17.97
N CYS A 140 6.08 3.77 17.52
CA CYS A 140 7.27 3.01 17.94
C CYS A 140 8.15 3.87 18.86
N PHE A 141 8.78 3.23 19.82
CA PHE A 141 9.72 3.83 20.77
C PHE A 141 10.99 2.99 20.85
N ALA A 142 12.13 3.64 20.86
CA ALA A 142 13.43 2.96 20.93
C ALA A 142 14.45 3.78 21.70
N LEU A 143 15.44 3.09 22.29
CA LEU A 143 16.69 3.68 22.69
C LEU A 143 17.68 3.58 21.53
N THR A 144 17.97 4.68 20.90
CA THR A 144 18.86 4.76 19.72
C THR A 144 20.25 5.27 20.10
N GLY A 145 21.16 5.26 19.15
CA GLY A 145 22.47 5.91 19.35
C GLY A 145 22.41 7.42 19.62
N ARG A 146 21.24 8.05 19.45
CA ARG A 146 20.97 9.47 19.77
C ARG A 146 20.24 9.67 21.10
N GLY A 147 19.87 8.58 21.77
CA GLY A 147 19.05 8.60 22.99
C GLY A 147 17.64 8.08 22.76
N PRO A 148 16.70 8.35 23.67
CA PRO A 148 15.31 7.98 23.53
C PRO A 148 14.65 8.65 22.33
N GLU A 149 14.04 7.86 21.45
CA GLU A 149 13.28 8.35 20.31
C GLU A 149 11.92 7.66 20.20
N GLY A 150 10.92 8.40 19.72
CA GLY A 150 9.62 7.86 19.34
C GLY A 150 9.18 8.35 17.96
N TRP A 151 8.43 7.54 17.25
CA TRP A 151 7.90 7.86 15.92
C TRP A 151 6.51 7.30 15.71
N THR A 152 5.57 8.19 15.38
CA THR A 152 4.21 7.79 14.99
C THR A 152 4.18 7.51 13.49
N PHE A 153 3.98 6.26 13.13
CA PHE A 153 4.00 5.81 11.72
C PHE A 153 2.66 5.98 11.04
N ASP A 154 1.64 5.41 11.65
CA ASP A 154 0.30 5.39 11.10
C ASP A 154 -0.63 6.07 12.11
N THR A 155 -1.26 7.14 11.71
CA THR A 155 -2.29 7.82 12.49
C THR A 155 -3.07 8.78 11.61
N THR A 156 -4.31 8.93 11.93
CA THR A 156 -5.21 9.94 11.34
C THR A 156 -5.45 11.11 12.29
N ILE A 157 -4.91 11.03 13.50
CA ILE A 157 -5.03 12.07 14.50
C ILE A 157 -4.21 13.31 14.05
N PRO A 158 -4.85 14.47 13.82
CA PRO A 158 -4.17 15.65 13.31
C PRO A 158 -2.95 16.08 14.14
N GLY A 159 -1.83 16.33 13.46
CA GLY A 159 -0.61 16.80 14.09
C GLY A 159 0.16 15.76 14.93
N CYS A 160 -0.24 14.48 14.88
CA CYS A 160 0.40 13.43 15.65
C CYS A 160 1.37 12.53 14.84
N ALA A 161 1.37 12.59 13.51
CA ALA A 161 2.31 11.85 12.68
C ALA A 161 3.75 12.35 12.81
N GLY A 162 4.72 11.44 12.67
CA GLY A 162 6.15 11.75 12.69
C GLY A 162 6.78 11.63 14.08
N SER A 163 7.73 12.52 14.42
CA SER A 163 8.51 12.45 15.65
C SER A 163 7.63 12.59 16.89
N TYR A 164 7.81 11.67 17.83
CA TYR A 164 7.16 11.75 19.14
C TYR A 164 7.97 12.68 20.07
N PRO A 165 7.33 13.51 20.92
CA PRO A 165 8.04 14.44 21.81
C PRO A 165 8.99 13.74 22.78
N ALA A 166 10.26 14.11 22.78
CA ALA A 166 11.28 13.45 23.58
C ALA A 166 11.09 13.65 25.11
N GLU A 167 10.47 14.76 25.51
CA GLU A 167 10.15 15.06 26.91
C GLU A 167 9.08 14.16 27.54
N LEU A 168 8.39 13.38 26.70
CA LEU A 168 7.42 12.39 27.13
C LEU A 168 8.01 10.97 27.22
N LEU A 169 9.31 10.84 26.99
CA LEU A 169 10.03 9.57 26.96
C LEU A 169 11.18 9.58 27.96
N ASP A 170 11.22 8.56 28.81
CA ASP A 170 12.40 8.22 29.59
C ASP A 170 12.77 6.77 29.28
N VAL A 171 13.83 6.57 28.50
CA VAL A 171 14.30 5.25 28.09
C VAL A 171 15.76 5.12 28.45
N ALA A 172 16.08 4.16 29.28
CA ALA A 172 17.43 3.90 29.75
C ALA A 172 17.75 2.42 29.79
N ARG A 173 18.99 2.08 29.49
CA ARG A 173 19.50 0.74 29.62
C ARG A 173 20.43 0.58 30.84
N ASP A 174 20.13 -0.44 31.61
CA ASP A 174 21.00 -0.95 32.66
C ASP A 174 21.82 -2.11 32.10
N GLU A 175 23.07 -1.83 31.75
CA GLU A 175 23.96 -2.83 31.16
C GLU A 175 24.36 -3.95 32.11
N ALA A 176 24.35 -3.69 33.41
CA ALA A 176 24.67 -4.74 34.41
C ALA A 176 23.51 -5.73 34.56
N ALA A 177 22.28 -5.20 34.60
CA ALA A 177 21.07 -6.01 34.67
C ALA A 177 20.60 -6.56 33.30
N LYS A 178 21.16 -6.06 32.20
CA LYS A 178 20.71 -6.33 30.82
C LYS A 178 19.24 -6.01 30.59
N ILE A 179 18.80 -4.86 31.13
CA ILE A 179 17.41 -4.41 31.05
C ILE A 179 17.35 -3.04 30.40
N THR A 180 16.56 -2.89 29.33
CA THR A 180 16.14 -1.58 28.81
C THR A 180 14.78 -1.23 29.38
N ARG A 181 14.69 -0.09 30.08
CA ARG A 181 13.47 0.42 30.70
C ARG A 181 12.90 1.53 29.84
N TYR A 182 11.65 1.40 29.50
CA TYR A 182 10.87 2.39 28.79
C TYR A 182 9.82 2.95 29.77
N ALA A 183 9.86 4.24 30.04
CA ALA A 183 8.79 4.97 30.69
C ALA A 183 8.21 5.98 29.70
N ILE A 184 6.98 5.76 29.28
CA ILE A 184 6.34 6.45 28.18
C ILE A 184 5.09 7.14 28.71
N ARG A 185 4.99 8.44 28.45
CA ARG A 185 3.83 9.26 28.76
C ARG A 185 3.06 9.53 27.47
N LEU A 186 1.79 9.16 27.46
CA LEU A 186 0.91 9.19 26.29
C LEU A 186 -0.28 10.10 26.57
N PRO A 187 -0.19 11.42 26.30
CA PRO A 187 -1.30 12.35 26.50
C PRO A 187 -2.54 11.91 25.71
N TRP A 188 -3.70 11.87 26.36
CA TRP A 188 -4.95 11.40 25.79
C TRP A 188 -5.30 12.07 24.47
N LYS A 189 -5.05 13.37 24.34
CA LYS A 189 -5.29 14.12 23.11
C LYS A 189 -4.48 13.64 21.91
N ARG A 190 -3.34 12.96 22.15
CA ARG A 190 -2.51 12.36 21.09
C ARG A 190 -2.96 10.95 20.72
N LEU A 191 -3.86 10.38 21.49
CA LEU A 191 -4.41 9.04 21.30
C LEU A 191 -5.87 9.06 20.82
N ALA A 192 -6.45 10.25 20.64
CA ALA A 192 -7.88 10.46 20.44
C ALA A 192 -8.77 9.69 21.47
N VAL A 193 -8.24 9.44 22.66
CA VAL A 193 -8.94 8.81 23.77
C VAL A 193 -9.54 9.87 24.68
N GLU A 194 -10.83 9.78 24.95
CA GLU A 194 -11.52 10.57 25.97
C GLU A 194 -11.77 9.69 27.20
N PRO A 195 -10.90 9.79 28.23
CA PRO A 195 -10.92 8.89 29.37
C PRO A 195 -12.26 8.87 30.09
N GLY A 196 -12.83 7.68 30.26
CA GLY A 196 -14.10 7.47 30.93
C GLY A 196 -15.34 7.77 30.06
N VAL A 197 -15.21 8.44 28.93
CA VAL A 197 -16.32 8.64 27.97
C VAL A 197 -16.64 7.32 27.31
N PHE A 198 -15.65 6.69 26.67
CA PHE A 198 -15.79 5.34 26.16
C PHE A 198 -15.56 4.31 27.27
N PRO A 199 -16.25 3.16 27.22
CA PRO A 199 -16.09 2.13 28.27
C PRO A 199 -14.68 1.53 28.30
N HIS A 200 -13.98 1.53 27.18
CA HIS A 200 -12.61 1.02 27.01
C HIS A 200 -11.98 1.63 25.76
N PHE A 201 -10.68 1.49 25.62
CA PHE A 201 -9.92 1.69 24.38
C PHE A 201 -9.22 0.39 24.01
N GLY A 202 -8.82 0.23 22.75
CA GLY A 202 -8.08 -0.91 22.25
C GLY A 202 -6.57 -0.69 22.35
N LEU A 203 -5.80 -1.71 22.77
CA LEU A 203 -4.35 -1.65 22.84
C LEU A 203 -3.70 -2.98 22.50
N ALA A 204 -2.67 -2.93 21.66
CA ALA A 204 -1.70 -3.99 21.45
C ALA A 204 -0.28 -3.46 21.59
N ILE A 205 0.60 -4.25 22.18
CA ILE A 205 2.02 -3.93 22.39
C ILE A 205 2.85 -5.02 21.72
N GLN A 206 3.83 -4.61 20.91
CA GLN A 206 4.81 -5.51 20.31
C GLN A 206 6.21 -5.04 20.70
N VAL A 207 7.05 -5.97 21.13
CA VAL A 207 8.46 -5.72 21.44
C VAL A 207 9.31 -6.53 20.47
N GLN A 208 10.22 -5.86 19.77
CA GLN A 208 11.18 -6.48 18.86
C GLN A 208 12.56 -6.49 19.50
N ASN A 209 13.24 -7.62 19.40
CA ASN A 209 14.64 -7.81 19.78
C ASN A 209 15.44 -8.26 18.56
N VAL A 210 16.57 -7.61 18.30
CA VAL A 210 17.49 -7.89 17.19
C VAL A 210 18.88 -8.17 17.76
N ASP A 211 19.14 -9.41 18.15
CA ASP A 211 20.41 -9.82 18.76
C ASP A 211 21.61 -9.78 17.78
N SER A 212 21.34 -9.87 16.48
CA SER A 212 22.34 -9.61 15.45
C SER A 212 21.71 -9.10 14.17
N ARG A 213 22.48 -8.33 13.36
CA ARG A 213 22.00 -7.81 12.07
C ARG A 213 21.76 -8.91 11.02
N LEU A 214 22.11 -10.14 11.33
CA LEU A 214 22.01 -11.32 10.44
C LEU A 214 20.97 -12.33 10.91
N GLN A 215 20.39 -12.13 12.11
CA GLN A 215 19.34 -13.00 12.64
C GLN A 215 17.97 -12.37 12.44
N GLU A 216 16.96 -13.22 12.30
CA GLU A 216 15.57 -12.77 12.30
C GLU A 216 15.23 -12.14 13.64
N ALA A 217 14.60 -10.96 13.60
CA ALA A 217 14.18 -10.28 14.81
C ALA A 217 13.14 -11.13 15.55
N THR A 218 13.40 -11.40 16.83
CA THR A 218 12.42 -12.03 17.72
C THR A 218 11.38 -10.99 18.13
N ARG A 219 10.10 -11.38 18.13
CA ARG A 219 8.99 -10.50 18.50
C ARG A 219 8.11 -11.15 19.54
N LEU A 220 7.84 -10.40 20.60
CA LEU A 220 6.83 -10.74 21.60
C LEU A 220 5.68 -9.74 21.50
N SER A 221 4.45 -10.22 21.60
CA SER A 221 3.25 -9.39 21.47
C SER A 221 2.27 -9.64 22.60
N TRP A 222 1.70 -8.56 23.13
CA TRP A 222 0.61 -8.57 24.09
C TRP A 222 -0.57 -7.76 23.55
N GLY A 223 -1.78 -8.25 23.77
CA GLY A 223 -3.00 -7.52 23.42
C GLY A 223 -3.62 -7.91 22.09
N ALA A 224 -2.92 -8.63 21.22
CA ALA A 224 -3.52 -9.18 20.01
C ALA A 224 -4.21 -10.52 20.29
N ARG A 225 -5.49 -10.65 19.92
CA ARG A 225 -6.32 -11.85 20.22
C ARG A 225 -6.01 -13.08 19.37
N GLN A 226 -5.19 -13.01 18.35
CA GLN A 226 -4.80 -14.17 17.53
C GLN A 226 -3.36 -14.56 17.76
N ASN A 227 -3.15 -15.90 17.76
CA ASN A 227 -1.87 -16.61 17.90
C ASN A 227 -0.66 -15.68 17.94
N GLU A 228 -0.28 -15.29 19.14
CA GLU A 228 0.68 -14.24 19.43
C GLU A 228 2.05 -14.50 18.76
N ALA A 229 2.38 -15.77 18.51
CA ALA A 229 3.61 -16.18 17.83
C ALA A 229 3.65 -15.88 16.31
N ALA A 230 2.52 -15.58 15.68
CA ALA A 230 2.45 -15.34 14.22
C ALA A 230 2.22 -13.88 13.84
N ALA A 231 2.33 -12.93 14.78
CA ALA A 231 2.11 -11.51 14.54
C ALA A 231 3.24 -10.92 13.70
N THR A 232 3.16 -11.09 12.40
CA THR A 232 3.96 -10.30 11.47
C THR A 232 3.57 -8.83 11.59
N PHE A 233 4.49 -7.92 11.24
CA PHE A 233 4.32 -6.47 11.27
C PHE A 233 2.95 -5.99 10.73
N PHE A 234 2.43 -6.65 9.69
CA PHE A 234 1.14 -6.33 9.07
C PHE A 234 -0.10 -6.75 9.89
N LYS A 235 0.00 -7.77 10.73
CA LYS A 235 -1.12 -8.24 11.56
C LYS A 235 -1.35 -7.41 12.82
N ALA A 236 -0.37 -6.61 13.22
CA ALA A 236 -0.51 -5.73 14.39
C ALA A 236 -1.41 -4.49 14.13
N ASN A 237 -1.82 -4.23 12.88
CA ASN A 237 -2.70 -3.13 12.51
C ASN A 237 -4.15 -3.59 12.34
N ARG A 238 -4.68 -4.30 13.33
CA ARG A 238 -6.08 -4.76 13.34
C ARG A 238 -6.75 -4.37 14.65
N PRO A 239 -7.30 -3.14 14.75
CA PRO A 239 -7.91 -2.63 15.97
C PRO A 239 -8.92 -3.58 16.62
N GLY A 240 -9.76 -4.22 15.82
CA GLY A 240 -10.73 -5.20 16.33
C GLY A 240 -10.15 -6.43 17.02
N LEU A 241 -8.83 -6.66 16.93
CA LEU A 241 -8.13 -7.74 17.63
C LEU A 241 -7.44 -7.27 18.91
N TYR A 242 -7.40 -5.95 19.18
CA TYR A 242 -6.72 -5.41 20.35
C TYR A 242 -7.46 -5.75 21.64
N LYS A 243 -6.73 -5.82 22.76
CA LYS A 243 -7.34 -5.95 24.07
C LYS A 243 -8.11 -4.70 24.43
N LYS A 244 -9.29 -4.87 24.95
CA LYS A 244 -10.14 -3.80 25.48
C LYS A 244 -9.69 -3.42 26.88
N ILE A 245 -9.11 -2.23 27.01
CA ILE A 245 -8.58 -1.69 28.25
C ILE A 245 -9.63 -0.79 28.89
N GLY A 246 -10.21 -1.21 29.98
CA GLY A 246 -11.18 -0.43 30.75
C GLY A 246 -10.54 0.32 31.91
N TRP A 247 -11.37 1.06 32.64
CA TRP A 247 -10.99 1.96 33.71
C TRP A 247 -11.41 1.41 35.08
N ALA A 248 -10.48 1.32 36.03
CA ALA A 248 -10.79 1.05 37.42
C ALA A 248 -11.00 2.38 38.16
N ASN A 249 -12.18 2.59 38.73
CA ASN A 249 -12.53 3.76 39.54
C ASN A 249 -12.24 5.11 38.82
N PRO A 250 -12.87 5.39 37.68
CA PRO A 250 -12.73 6.68 37.03
C PRO A 250 -13.22 7.82 37.95
N PRO A 251 -12.77 9.05 37.75
CA PRO A 251 -13.10 10.17 38.64
C PRO A 251 -14.61 10.37 38.78
N HIS A 252 -15.06 10.58 40.03
CA HIS A 252 -16.48 10.61 40.46
C HIS A 252 -17.32 11.77 39.88
N ALA A 253 -16.75 12.73 39.18
CA ALA A 253 -17.47 13.83 38.57
C ALA A 253 -17.10 13.88 37.07
N LEU A 254 -17.81 13.07 36.29
CA LEU A 254 -17.65 13.08 34.84
C LEU A 254 -18.93 13.69 34.22
N ALA A 255 -18.76 14.76 33.46
CA ALA A 255 -19.69 15.20 32.46
C ALA A 255 -18.88 15.43 31.21
N ALA A 256 -18.94 14.53 30.27
CA ALA A 256 -18.11 14.58 29.07
C ALA A 256 -18.92 14.14 27.85
N ALA A 257 -18.58 14.69 26.69
CA ALA A 257 -19.12 14.28 25.42
C ALA A 257 -17.99 14.14 24.41
N ALA A 258 -18.06 13.13 23.57
CA ALA A 258 -17.14 12.93 22.47
C ALA A 258 -17.86 12.35 21.25
N PRO A 259 -17.41 12.65 20.01
CA PRO A 259 -17.92 11.94 18.85
C PRO A 259 -17.56 10.46 18.95
N SER A 260 -18.55 9.58 18.74
CA SER A 260 -18.36 8.13 18.87
C SER A 260 -17.71 7.52 17.64
N VAL A 261 -17.68 8.24 16.54
CA VAL A 261 -17.13 7.82 15.25
C VAL A 261 -16.59 9.03 14.51
N THR A 262 -15.87 8.79 13.42
CA THR A 262 -15.29 9.81 12.54
C THR A 262 -16.27 10.91 12.17
N SER A 263 -15.75 12.07 11.82
CA SER A 263 -16.52 13.18 11.23
C SER A 263 -17.13 12.87 9.86
N LEU A 264 -16.91 11.67 9.30
CA LEU A 264 -17.36 11.26 7.98
C LEU A 264 -18.59 10.33 8.10
N PHE A 265 -19.72 10.76 7.55
CA PHE A 265 -20.98 10.04 7.56
C PHE A 265 -21.50 9.84 6.14
N GLN A 266 -22.24 8.76 5.93
CA GLN A 266 -22.94 8.50 4.69
C GLN A 266 -24.34 9.11 4.74
N ALA A 267 -24.92 9.44 3.59
CA ALA A 267 -26.28 9.94 3.54
C ALA A 267 -27.27 8.96 4.22
N GLY A 268 -28.05 9.46 5.15
CA GLY A 268 -29.01 8.66 5.93
C GLY A 268 -28.47 7.98 7.18
N GLU A 269 -27.16 8.10 7.48
CA GLU A 269 -26.59 7.70 8.78
C GLU A 269 -26.69 8.84 9.79
N ASP A 270 -26.84 8.46 11.07
CA ASP A 270 -26.77 9.41 12.17
C ASP A 270 -25.32 9.55 12.65
N ALA A 271 -24.81 10.76 12.69
CA ALA A 271 -23.61 11.09 13.44
C ALA A 271 -23.85 10.79 14.92
N ARG A 272 -22.91 10.12 15.59
CA ARG A 272 -23.10 9.67 16.98
C ARG A 272 -22.09 10.34 17.89
N PHE A 273 -22.58 10.81 19.02
CA PHE A 273 -21.77 11.34 20.12
C PHE A 273 -22.04 10.49 21.36
N VAL A 274 -21.00 10.08 22.04
CA VAL A 274 -21.13 9.44 23.35
C VAL A 274 -21.10 10.53 24.41
N VAL A 275 -22.12 10.55 25.26
CA VAL A 275 -22.19 11.42 26.44
C VAL A 275 -22.06 10.53 27.67
N ALA A 276 -21.04 10.75 28.48
CA ALA A 276 -20.80 10.04 29.72
C ALA A 276 -21.08 10.95 30.92
N LEU A 277 -21.90 10.46 31.84
CA LEU A 277 -22.35 11.20 33.00
C LEU A 277 -22.11 10.41 34.29
N ALA A 278 -21.43 11.02 35.25
CA ALA A 278 -21.36 10.60 36.63
C ALA A 278 -21.90 11.73 37.52
N SER A 279 -23.22 11.89 37.61
CA SER A 279 -23.84 12.98 38.34
C SER A 279 -25.03 12.48 39.15
N ARG A 280 -25.13 12.94 40.40
CA ARG A 280 -26.32 12.74 41.26
C ARG A 280 -27.42 13.77 41.00
N LYS A 281 -27.11 14.83 40.30
CA LYS A 281 -28.04 15.90 39.94
C LYS A 281 -28.48 15.74 38.50
N ASP A 282 -29.62 16.34 38.17
CA ASP A 282 -30.09 16.38 36.79
C ASP A 282 -29.08 17.06 35.88
N VAL A 283 -28.97 16.54 34.68
CA VAL A 283 -28.02 17.03 33.67
C VAL A 283 -28.82 17.48 32.45
N LEU A 284 -28.48 18.64 31.91
CA LEU A 284 -28.96 19.14 30.65
C LEU A 284 -27.90 18.90 29.55
N ILE A 285 -28.28 18.17 28.53
CA ILE A 285 -27.49 18.00 27.32
C ILE A 285 -28.10 18.89 26.24
N ARG A 286 -27.30 19.80 25.67
CA ARG A 286 -27.65 20.62 24.51
C ARG A 286 -26.87 20.17 23.30
N ALA A 287 -27.59 20.00 22.18
CA ALA A 287 -27.02 19.68 20.90
C ALA A 287 -27.43 20.75 19.89
N GLU A 288 -26.43 21.34 19.22
CA GLU A 288 -26.63 22.49 18.33
C GLU A 288 -25.95 22.26 16.99
N SER A 289 -26.67 22.51 15.89
CA SER A 289 -26.12 22.55 14.54
C SER A 289 -27.01 23.45 13.67
N ARG A 290 -26.42 24.39 12.92
CA ARG A 290 -27.09 25.23 11.87
C ARG A 290 -28.49 25.71 12.20
N GLY A 291 -28.70 26.26 13.37
CA GLY A 291 -30.04 26.80 13.78
C GLY A 291 -30.99 25.73 14.30
N THR A 292 -30.59 24.47 14.34
CA THR A 292 -31.29 23.41 15.05
C THR A 292 -30.69 23.28 16.44
N ASN A 293 -31.50 23.39 17.46
CA ASN A 293 -31.11 23.24 18.86
C ASN A 293 -32.05 22.23 19.53
N ARG A 294 -31.49 21.29 20.28
CA ARG A 294 -32.24 20.31 21.06
C ARG A 294 -31.68 20.23 22.48
N GLU A 295 -32.57 20.12 23.43
CA GLU A 295 -32.24 19.91 24.84
C GLU A 295 -32.79 18.55 25.29
N PHE A 296 -31.93 17.81 26.00
CA PHE A 296 -32.30 16.54 26.66
C PHE A 296 -32.01 16.68 28.13
N ARG A 297 -33.00 16.38 28.98
CA ARG A 297 -32.86 16.35 30.43
C ARG A 297 -32.68 14.91 30.88
N ILE A 298 -31.59 14.64 31.55
CA ILE A 298 -31.27 13.32 32.12
C ILE A 298 -31.30 13.44 33.62
N ASN A 299 -32.19 12.65 34.26
CA ASN A 299 -32.29 12.66 35.71
C ASN A 299 -31.00 12.15 36.38
N GLY A 300 -30.62 12.76 37.46
CA GLY A 300 -29.50 12.33 38.28
C GLY A 300 -29.64 10.88 38.74
N ALA A 301 -28.51 10.16 38.87
CA ALA A 301 -28.51 8.80 39.37
C ALA A 301 -28.27 8.77 40.89
N ALA A 302 -28.98 7.90 41.58
CA ALA A 302 -28.79 7.70 43.04
C ALA A 302 -27.42 7.04 43.37
N ASP A 303 -26.87 6.27 42.44
CA ASP A 303 -25.57 5.63 42.53
C ASP A 303 -24.49 6.43 41.83
N SER A 304 -23.23 6.14 42.14
CA SER A 304 -22.07 6.86 41.60
C SER A 304 -21.52 6.28 40.28
N GLY A 305 -22.32 5.45 39.59
CA GLY A 305 -21.91 4.81 38.36
C GLY A 305 -21.89 5.76 37.17
N ILE A 306 -21.00 5.51 36.19
CA ILE A 306 -21.01 6.24 34.93
C ILE A 306 -22.11 5.68 34.04
N ARG A 307 -23.07 6.55 33.68
CA ARG A 307 -24.06 6.25 32.65
C ARG A 307 -23.58 6.82 31.33
N ARG A 308 -23.81 6.11 30.25
CA ARG A 308 -23.45 6.53 28.91
C ARG A 308 -24.65 6.55 28.00
N PHE A 309 -24.72 7.59 27.17
CA PHE A 309 -25.78 7.80 26.22
C PHE A 309 -25.18 7.99 24.84
N VAL A 310 -25.88 7.56 23.81
CA VAL A 310 -25.55 7.85 22.43
C VAL A 310 -26.51 8.94 21.93
N LEU A 311 -25.97 10.11 21.63
CA LEU A 311 -26.70 11.18 20.96
C LEU A 311 -26.48 11.02 19.46
N GLY A 312 -27.56 10.80 18.72
CA GLY A 312 -27.58 10.71 17.27
C GLY A 312 -27.89 12.08 16.64
N TYR A 313 -27.20 12.42 15.57
CA TYR A 313 -27.47 13.60 14.75
C TYR A 313 -27.56 13.20 13.28
N ARG A 314 -28.68 13.50 12.66
CA ARG A 314 -28.86 13.33 11.21
C ARG A 314 -28.73 14.67 10.52
N PRO A 315 -27.70 14.87 9.66
CA PRO A 315 -27.54 16.13 8.92
C PRO A 315 -28.64 16.32 7.89
N ALA A 316 -28.95 17.57 7.57
CA ALA A 316 -30.00 17.95 6.61
C ALA A 316 -29.65 17.62 5.14
N GLY A 317 -28.51 17.10 4.86
CA GLY A 317 -28.15 16.48 3.57
C GLY A 317 -27.72 17.41 2.44
N ASP A 318 -27.87 18.72 2.58
CA ASP A 318 -27.56 19.69 1.52
C ASP A 318 -26.17 20.36 1.67
N ASN A 319 -25.40 19.96 2.67
CA ASN A 319 -24.09 20.52 2.97
C ASN A 319 -23.00 19.46 3.10
N PRO A 320 -21.82 19.71 2.52
CA PRO A 320 -20.69 18.80 2.65
C PRO A 320 -20.15 18.70 4.07
N ALA A 321 -20.30 19.75 4.89
CA ALA A 321 -19.82 19.75 6.26
C ALA A 321 -20.71 20.62 7.15
N GLU A 322 -21.01 20.11 8.35
CA GLU A 322 -21.76 20.82 9.38
C GLU A 322 -21.06 20.71 10.72
N SER A 323 -20.99 21.83 11.45
CA SER A 323 -20.47 21.85 12.81
C SER A 323 -21.57 21.46 13.79
N VAL A 324 -21.34 20.44 14.59
CA VAL A 324 -22.25 19.96 15.64
C VAL A 324 -21.58 20.20 16.99
N THR A 325 -22.23 20.94 17.86
CA THR A 325 -21.76 21.17 19.23
C THR A 325 -22.67 20.44 20.21
N VAL A 326 -22.08 19.59 21.04
CA VAL A 326 -22.76 18.92 22.16
C VAL A 326 -22.18 19.44 23.47
N SER A 327 -23.02 20.02 24.32
CA SER A 327 -22.63 20.54 25.61
C SER A 327 -23.41 19.86 26.73
N VAL A 328 -22.78 19.70 27.88
CA VAL A 328 -23.29 18.98 29.04
C VAL A 328 -23.21 19.90 30.26
N SER A 329 -24.36 20.22 30.84
CA SER A 329 -24.47 21.13 32.00
C SER A 329 -25.15 20.44 33.17
N PRO A 330 -24.46 20.17 34.28
CA PRO A 330 -25.09 19.77 35.53
C PRO A 330 -25.99 20.89 36.05
N ASP A 331 -27.09 20.52 36.68
CA ASP A 331 -28.05 21.45 37.31
C ASP A 331 -28.81 22.39 36.33
N GLY A 332 -28.76 22.14 35.00
CA GLY A 332 -29.37 23.02 34.01
C GLY A 332 -28.71 24.40 33.90
N GLY A 333 -27.48 24.55 34.41
CA GLY A 333 -26.70 25.79 34.41
C GLY A 333 -26.41 26.31 33.00
N GLN A 334 -26.20 27.64 32.88
CA GLN A 334 -25.89 28.27 31.60
C GLN A 334 -24.45 27.93 31.12
N THR A 335 -23.54 27.64 32.06
CA THR A 335 -22.18 27.30 31.74
C THR A 335 -22.03 25.76 31.64
N PRO A 336 -21.65 25.23 30.48
CA PRO A 336 -21.44 23.77 30.33
C PRO A 336 -20.22 23.31 31.11
N ALA A 337 -20.33 22.15 31.76
CA ALA A 337 -19.20 21.48 32.42
C ALA A 337 -18.29 20.79 31.38
N ALA A 338 -18.86 20.40 30.25
CA ALA A 338 -18.13 19.87 29.10
C ALA A 338 -18.82 20.30 27.81
N SER A 339 -18.03 20.52 26.79
CA SER A 339 -18.53 20.79 25.44
C SER A 339 -17.58 20.20 24.42
N VAL A 340 -18.13 19.56 23.40
CA VAL A 340 -17.37 19.10 22.23
C VAL A 340 -18.03 19.64 20.97
N THR A 341 -17.19 20.10 20.05
CA THR A 341 -17.62 20.49 18.71
C THR A 341 -16.93 19.58 17.72
N ALA A 342 -17.71 18.91 16.86
CA ALA A 342 -17.21 18.07 15.80
C ALA A 342 -17.77 18.55 14.45
N GLU A 343 -16.96 18.41 13.42
CA GLU A 343 -17.40 18.60 12.06
C GLU A 343 -18.01 17.30 11.54
N VAL A 344 -19.26 17.36 11.08
CA VAL A 344 -19.96 16.24 10.48
C VAL A 344 -19.87 16.41 8.97
N VAL A 345 -19.16 15.51 8.30
CA VAL A 345 -18.92 15.55 6.87
C VAL A 345 -19.71 14.45 6.18
N VAL A 346 -20.52 14.81 5.18
CA VAL A 346 -21.30 13.84 4.41
C VAL A 346 -20.41 13.26 3.32
N ALA A 347 -20.19 11.95 3.37
CA ALA A 347 -19.26 11.23 2.50
C ALA A 347 -19.55 11.43 1.00
N GLU A 348 -20.80 11.33 0.61
CA GLU A 348 -21.22 11.57 -0.77
C GLU A 348 -20.89 12.99 -1.23
N ALA A 349 -21.02 13.99 -0.37
CA ALA A 349 -20.70 15.37 -0.71
C ALA A 349 -19.20 15.58 -0.92
N VAL A 350 -18.35 14.90 -0.16
CA VAL A 350 -16.88 14.89 -0.36
C VAL A 350 -16.54 14.33 -1.74
N VAL A 351 -17.17 13.23 -2.11
CA VAL A 351 -16.94 12.62 -3.43
C VAL A 351 -17.45 13.53 -4.54
N GLN A 352 -18.64 14.12 -4.39
CA GLN A 352 -19.20 15.03 -5.39
C GLN A 352 -18.36 16.31 -5.56
N ASP A 353 -17.84 16.88 -4.47
CA ASP A 353 -16.89 18.02 -4.56
C ASP A 353 -15.64 17.65 -5.35
N CYS A 354 -15.05 16.49 -5.08
CA CYS A 354 -13.89 16.01 -5.84
C CYS A 354 -14.21 15.84 -7.33
N LEU A 355 -15.34 15.20 -7.65
CA LEU A 355 -15.78 15.01 -9.04
C LEU A 355 -16.03 16.34 -9.76
N ALA A 356 -16.66 17.30 -9.08
CA ALA A 356 -16.91 18.64 -9.63
C ALA A 356 -15.59 19.40 -9.90
N ARG A 357 -14.61 19.30 -9.01
CA ARG A 357 -13.25 19.85 -9.23
C ARG A 357 -12.57 19.22 -10.44
N LEU A 358 -12.67 17.91 -10.60
CA LEU A 358 -12.14 17.19 -11.75
C LEU A 358 -12.84 17.67 -13.05
N ASP A 359 -14.14 17.82 -13.07
CA ASP A 359 -14.90 18.35 -14.22
C ASP A 359 -14.48 19.77 -14.58
N ALA A 360 -14.36 20.65 -13.59
CA ALA A 360 -13.91 22.02 -13.79
C ALA A 360 -12.48 22.06 -14.37
N ARG A 361 -11.59 21.20 -13.91
CA ARG A 361 -10.21 21.11 -14.44
C ARG A 361 -10.19 20.53 -15.84
N MET A 362 -11.00 19.50 -16.14
CA MET A 362 -11.11 18.95 -17.50
C MET A 362 -11.59 19.99 -18.51
N ALA A 363 -12.53 20.84 -18.14
CA ALA A 363 -13.02 21.93 -19.02
C ALA A 363 -11.91 22.93 -19.40
N GLY A 364 -10.90 23.11 -18.53
CA GLY A 364 -9.74 23.97 -18.77
C GLY A 364 -8.47 23.22 -19.22
N ALA A 365 -8.51 21.92 -19.44
CA ALA A 365 -7.34 21.12 -19.78
C ALA A 365 -6.91 21.37 -21.23
N GLY A 366 -5.86 22.18 -21.42
CA GLY A 366 -5.33 22.55 -22.73
C GLY A 366 -4.56 21.44 -23.46
N HIS A 367 -4.24 20.32 -22.79
CA HIS A 367 -3.46 19.23 -23.38
C HIS A 367 -4.21 17.87 -23.31
N PRO A 368 -4.26 17.06 -24.40
CA PRO A 368 -4.99 15.80 -24.44
C PRO A 368 -4.56 14.78 -23.38
N LEU A 369 -3.27 14.65 -23.07
CA LEU A 369 -2.80 13.74 -22.01
C LEU A 369 -3.27 14.20 -20.63
N PHE A 370 -3.30 15.51 -20.37
CA PHE A 370 -3.78 16.04 -19.10
C PHE A 370 -5.29 15.84 -18.96
N HIS A 371 -6.05 16.08 -20.03
CA HIS A 371 -7.48 15.80 -20.06
C HIS A 371 -7.76 14.30 -19.80
N ARG A 372 -7.00 13.42 -20.47
CA ARG A 372 -7.10 11.97 -20.26
C ARG A 372 -6.78 11.58 -18.81
N HIS A 373 -5.73 12.16 -18.22
CA HIS A 373 -5.37 11.96 -16.83
C HIS A 373 -6.52 12.33 -15.89
N LEU A 374 -7.07 13.54 -16.01
CA LEU A 374 -8.18 13.98 -15.16
C LEU A 374 -9.42 13.09 -15.31
N LYS A 375 -9.73 12.68 -16.55
CA LYS A 375 -10.80 11.71 -16.83
C LYS A 375 -10.54 10.36 -16.17
N SER A 376 -9.30 9.90 -16.19
CA SER A 376 -8.87 8.65 -15.55
C SER A 376 -9.05 8.72 -14.04
N VAL A 377 -8.54 9.77 -13.40
CA VAL A 377 -8.70 9.98 -11.95
C VAL A 377 -10.17 10.05 -11.56
N LYS A 378 -11.01 10.72 -12.37
CA LYS A 378 -12.46 10.76 -12.15
C LYS A 378 -13.08 9.37 -12.17
N ALA A 379 -12.77 8.57 -13.18
CA ALA A 379 -13.27 7.20 -13.30
C ALA A 379 -12.79 6.32 -12.15
N MET A 380 -11.55 6.47 -11.71
CA MET A 380 -10.98 5.75 -10.56
C MET A 380 -11.72 6.11 -9.26
N VAL A 381 -11.97 7.40 -9.00
CA VAL A 381 -12.74 7.87 -7.83
C VAL A 381 -14.14 7.28 -7.84
N GLN A 382 -14.84 7.33 -8.99
CA GLN A 382 -16.20 6.79 -9.13
C GLN A 382 -16.25 5.28 -8.89
N THR A 383 -15.30 4.54 -9.48
CA THR A 383 -15.23 3.07 -9.35
C THR A 383 -14.95 2.66 -7.91
N GLU A 384 -13.99 3.31 -7.27
CA GLU A 384 -13.60 2.95 -5.91
C GLU A 384 -14.67 3.36 -4.89
N TRP A 385 -15.31 4.51 -5.08
CA TRP A 385 -16.42 4.90 -4.22
C TRP A 385 -17.62 3.96 -4.39
N ALA A 386 -17.95 3.56 -5.61
CA ALA A 386 -19.01 2.58 -5.85
C ALA A 386 -18.71 1.25 -5.14
N ARG A 387 -17.46 0.79 -5.19
CA ARG A 387 -17.00 -0.41 -4.46
C ARG A 387 -17.09 -0.22 -2.93
N ALA A 388 -16.53 0.84 -2.41
CA ALA A 388 -16.52 1.14 -0.98
C ALA A 388 -17.95 1.30 -0.43
N SER A 389 -18.87 1.87 -1.22
CA SER A 389 -20.25 2.09 -0.81
C SER A 389 -21.10 0.83 -0.71
N VAL A 390 -20.76 -0.25 -1.43
CA VAL A 390 -21.44 -1.56 -1.32
C VAL A 390 -21.07 -2.25 -0.01
N TYR A 391 -19.82 -2.10 0.47
CA TYR A 391 -19.33 -2.75 1.68
C TYR A 391 -19.61 -1.96 2.97
N LYS A 392 -20.56 -1.02 2.95
CA LYS A 392 -20.85 -0.05 4.00
C LYS A 392 -20.97 -0.60 5.41
N GLN A 393 -21.63 -1.73 5.58
CA GLN A 393 -21.90 -2.30 6.92
C GLN A 393 -20.77 -3.24 7.38
N GLU A 394 -20.06 -3.86 6.44
CA GLU A 394 -19.05 -4.87 6.73
C GLU A 394 -17.63 -4.31 6.78
N ASN A 395 -17.39 -3.15 6.15
CA ASN A 395 -16.05 -2.56 6.06
C ASN A 395 -16.06 -1.03 6.03
N ARG A 396 -16.44 -0.43 7.15
CA ARG A 396 -16.43 1.04 7.33
C ARG A 396 -15.02 1.62 7.13
N ALA A 397 -13.97 0.92 7.56
CA ALA A 397 -12.59 1.37 7.41
C ALA A 397 -12.19 1.55 5.93
N LEU A 398 -12.66 0.67 5.03
CA LEU A 398 -12.41 0.83 3.60
C LEU A 398 -13.09 2.09 3.04
N ALA A 399 -14.33 2.37 3.44
CA ALA A 399 -15.04 3.57 3.02
C ALA A 399 -14.33 4.85 3.52
N LEU A 400 -13.89 4.86 4.76
CA LEU A 400 -13.14 5.98 5.34
C LEU A 400 -11.79 6.19 4.66
N GLU A 401 -11.05 5.13 4.39
CA GLU A 401 -9.78 5.21 3.66
C GLU A 401 -9.99 5.72 2.23
N THR A 402 -11.05 5.25 1.56
CA THR A 402 -11.43 5.79 0.25
C THR A 402 -11.69 7.29 0.31
N LEU A 403 -12.44 7.75 1.31
CA LEU A 403 -12.74 9.18 1.48
C LEU A 403 -11.50 10.02 1.78
N LYS A 404 -10.57 9.54 2.61
CA LYS A 404 -9.28 10.20 2.83
C LYS A 404 -8.51 10.38 1.52
N HIS A 405 -8.48 9.33 0.69
CA HIS A 405 -7.82 9.40 -0.61
C HIS A 405 -8.53 10.37 -1.56
N VAL A 406 -9.87 10.39 -1.57
CA VAL A 406 -10.65 11.35 -2.36
C VAL A 406 -10.39 12.79 -1.91
N GLN A 407 -10.34 13.04 -0.60
CA GLN A 407 -9.99 14.36 -0.06
C GLN A 407 -8.58 14.80 -0.46
N ALA A 408 -7.60 13.88 -0.39
CA ALA A 408 -6.23 14.17 -0.79
C ALA A 408 -6.13 14.51 -2.29
N ILE A 409 -6.86 13.79 -3.16
CA ILE A 409 -6.95 14.09 -4.59
C ILE A 409 -7.58 15.49 -4.79
N ALA A 410 -8.70 15.78 -4.13
CA ALA A 410 -9.37 17.07 -4.23
C ALA A 410 -8.48 18.25 -3.77
N ALA A 411 -7.73 18.06 -2.70
CA ALA A 411 -6.74 19.03 -2.22
C ALA A 411 -5.62 19.25 -3.26
N GLY A 412 -5.09 18.18 -3.83
CA GLY A 412 -4.05 18.24 -4.87
C GLY A 412 -4.50 19.01 -6.13
N LEU A 413 -5.76 18.86 -6.52
CA LEU A 413 -6.36 19.60 -7.64
C LEU A 413 -6.49 21.12 -7.36
N GLY A 414 -6.51 21.53 -6.10
CA GLY A 414 -6.41 22.93 -5.70
C GLY A 414 -5.00 23.49 -5.63
N GLY A 415 -4.00 22.62 -5.66
CA GLY A 415 -2.58 22.92 -5.51
C GLY A 415 -1.73 22.52 -6.70
N ARG A 416 -0.67 21.76 -6.45
CA ARG A 416 0.36 21.36 -7.43
C ARG A 416 -0.20 20.56 -8.62
N ALA A 417 -1.19 19.71 -8.41
CA ALA A 417 -1.79 18.90 -9.47
C ALA A 417 -2.77 19.67 -10.37
N ALA A 418 -2.93 20.98 -10.16
CA ALA A 418 -3.89 21.81 -10.87
C ALA A 418 -3.47 22.17 -12.29
N SER A 419 -2.16 22.11 -12.62
CA SER A 419 -1.64 22.60 -13.90
C SER A 419 -0.89 21.53 -14.68
N TRP A 420 -0.99 21.58 -15.98
CA TRP A 420 -0.24 20.73 -16.91
C TRP A 420 1.28 20.86 -16.74
N GLU A 421 1.75 22.07 -16.43
CA GLU A 421 3.16 22.39 -16.23
C GLU A 421 3.80 21.54 -15.13
N SER A 422 3.07 21.26 -14.06
CA SER A 422 3.56 20.41 -12.96
C SER A 422 3.87 18.97 -13.42
N TYR A 423 3.13 18.45 -14.38
CA TYR A 423 3.40 17.12 -14.94
C TYR A 423 4.61 17.12 -15.89
N VAL A 424 4.79 18.19 -16.66
CA VAL A 424 5.89 18.33 -17.61
C VAL A 424 7.19 18.76 -16.91
N GLN A 425 7.14 19.76 -16.02
CA GLN A 425 8.32 20.36 -15.42
C GLN A 425 8.74 19.63 -14.13
N ASP A 426 7.81 19.41 -13.21
CA ASP A 426 8.09 18.83 -11.91
C ASP A 426 8.02 17.28 -11.92
N GLY A 427 7.47 16.68 -12.97
CA GLY A 427 7.37 15.23 -13.13
C GLY A 427 6.32 14.57 -12.23
N LEU A 428 5.19 15.26 -12.00
CA LEU A 428 4.04 14.58 -11.40
C LEU A 428 3.59 13.43 -12.33
N PRO A 429 3.21 12.28 -11.76
CA PRO A 429 2.73 11.16 -12.55
C PRO A 429 1.32 11.42 -13.10
N LEU A 430 1.12 11.12 -14.37
CA LEU A 430 -0.18 11.06 -15.00
C LEU A 430 -0.79 9.69 -14.72
N PHE A 431 -2.00 9.64 -14.17
CA PHE A 431 -2.74 8.39 -14.00
C PHE A 431 -3.58 8.14 -15.26
N MET A 432 -3.35 6.99 -15.89
CA MET A 432 -3.98 6.58 -17.13
C MET A 432 -4.83 5.35 -16.89
N ALA A 433 -6.15 5.51 -16.93
CA ALA A 433 -7.07 4.40 -16.80
C ALA A 433 -7.48 3.86 -18.17
N TYR A 434 -7.72 2.55 -18.19
CA TYR A 434 -8.24 1.80 -19.34
C TYR A 434 -9.20 0.71 -18.87
N VAL A 435 -10.02 0.22 -19.78
CA VAL A 435 -10.91 -0.90 -19.50
C VAL A 435 -10.23 -2.18 -19.94
N SER A 436 -10.01 -3.11 -19.03
CA SER A 436 -9.39 -4.38 -19.34
C SER A 436 -10.24 -5.17 -20.35
N SER A 437 -9.60 -5.63 -21.42
CA SER A 437 -10.22 -6.48 -22.43
C SER A 437 -10.60 -7.86 -21.88
N ARG A 438 -10.01 -8.24 -20.72
CA ARG A 438 -10.16 -9.56 -20.13
C ARG A 438 -11.47 -9.74 -19.36
N ASP A 439 -11.87 -8.72 -18.61
CA ASP A 439 -13.02 -8.80 -17.70
C ASP A 439 -13.89 -7.53 -17.66
N GLY A 440 -13.58 -6.52 -18.46
CA GLY A 440 -14.32 -5.27 -18.53
C GLY A 440 -14.14 -4.35 -17.32
N THR A 441 -13.23 -4.66 -16.39
CA THR A 441 -12.98 -3.80 -15.23
C THR A 441 -12.05 -2.65 -15.57
N LEU A 442 -12.20 -1.54 -14.84
CA LEU A 442 -11.31 -0.39 -14.95
C LEU A 442 -9.96 -0.75 -14.31
N GLN A 443 -8.88 -0.56 -15.06
CA GLN A 443 -7.51 -0.68 -14.60
C GLN A 443 -6.74 0.60 -14.88
N TRP A 444 -5.53 0.75 -14.34
CA TRP A 444 -4.74 1.96 -14.47
C TRP A 444 -3.25 1.72 -14.33
N TYR A 445 -2.48 2.67 -14.83
CA TYR A 445 -1.05 2.81 -14.55
C TYR A 445 -0.69 4.28 -14.32
N ALA A 446 0.42 4.53 -13.62
CA ALA A 446 1.00 5.86 -13.53
C ALA A 446 2.09 6.02 -14.61
N LEU A 447 2.11 7.19 -15.27
CA LEU A 447 3.07 7.55 -16.31
C LEU A 447 3.78 8.86 -15.96
N THR A 448 5.11 8.81 -15.82
CA THR A 448 5.92 10.02 -15.67
C THR A 448 6.59 10.37 -16.99
N LEU A 449 6.47 11.63 -17.40
CA LEU A 449 7.06 12.13 -18.64
C LEU A 449 8.57 12.38 -18.51
N PRO A 450 9.37 12.16 -19.57
CA PRO A 450 10.79 12.45 -19.57
C PRO A 450 11.08 13.94 -19.32
N LYS A 451 12.26 14.23 -18.77
CA LYS A 451 12.72 15.61 -18.61
C LYS A 451 12.88 16.26 -19.99
N GLY A 452 12.30 17.44 -20.17
CA GLY A 452 12.32 18.16 -21.45
C GLY A 452 11.41 17.57 -22.53
N TRP A 453 10.47 16.71 -22.12
CA TRP A 453 9.39 16.27 -23.02
C TRP A 453 8.57 17.46 -23.51
N SER A 454 8.20 17.45 -24.79
CA SER A 454 7.26 18.43 -25.33
C SER A 454 6.33 17.78 -26.37
N PRO A 455 5.10 18.32 -26.53
CA PRO A 455 4.13 17.79 -27.51
C PRO A 455 4.65 17.88 -28.96
N GLU A 456 5.46 18.91 -29.28
CA GLU A 456 6.01 19.13 -30.60
C GLU A 456 7.01 18.02 -30.96
N LYS A 457 8.02 17.78 -30.12
CA LYS A 457 9.00 16.70 -30.29
C LYS A 457 8.35 15.32 -30.40
N HIS A 458 7.28 15.12 -29.65
CA HIS A 458 6.51 13.88 -29.68
C HIS A 458 5.78 13.72 -31.03
N ARG A 459 5.12 14.76 -31.53
CA ARG A 459 4.33 14.73 -32.75
C ARG A 459 5.19 14.52 -34.02
N ASP A 460 6.38 15.09 -34.03
CA ASP A 460 7.28 15.02 -35.19
C ASP A 460 8.07 13.70 -35.27
N GLY A 461 7.83 12.75 -34.37
CA GLY A 461 8.52 11.45 -34.33
C GLY A 461 10.01 11.54 -33.99
N GLN A 462 10.50 12.74 -33.63
CA GLN A 462 11.94 13.02 -33.44
C GLN A 462 12.48 12.59 -32.09
N ALA A 463 11.60 12.23 -31.12
CA ALA A 463 12.02 11.86 -29.77
C ALA A 463 11.27 10.64 -29.24
N ALA A 464 11.69 9.46 -29.70
CA ALA A 464 11.36 8.23 -28.99
C ALA A 464 12.22 8.13 -27.71
N TYR A 465 11.57 8.01 -26.56
CA TYR A 465 12.26 7.91 -25.26
C TYR A 465 12.29 6.47 -24.77
N PRO A 466 13.30 6.10 -23.96
CA PRO A 466 13.30 4.82 -23.25
C PRO A 466 12.05 4.67 -22.37
N MET A 467 11.64 3.42 -22.14
CA MET A 467 10.56 3.10 -21.22
C MET A 467 11.08 2.23 -20.06
N PHE A 468 10.83 2.68 -18.84
CA PHE A 468 11.12 1.97 -17.61
C PHE A 468 9.80 1.46 -17.02
N PHE A 469 9.62 0.15 -17.05
CA PHE A 469 8.42 -0.49 -16.52
C PHE A 469 8.74 -1.02 -15.13
N GLU A 470 8.18 -0.37 -14.10
CA GLU A 470 8.46 -0.65 -12.70
C GLU A 470 7.30 -1.40 -12.05
N LEU A 471 7.57 -2.60 -11.57
CA LEU A 471 6.62 -3.43 -10.86
C LEU A 471 6.74 -3.19 -9.36
N HIS A 472 5.65 -2.76 -8.72
CA HIS A 472 5.65 -2.46 -7.29
C HIS A 472 5.80 -3.72 -6.42
N GLY A 473 6.32 -3.54 -5.21
CA GLY A 473 6.33 -4.56 -4.17
C GLY A 473 4.92 -4.80 -3.60
N ARG A 474 4.82 -5.73 -2.65
CA ARG A 474 3.56 -5.90 -1.91
C ARG A 474 3.27 -4.61 -1.13
N ALA A 475 2.16 -3.97 -1.42
CA ALA A 475 1.76 -2.68 -0.88
C ALA A 475 0.29 -2.73 -0.42
N ASN A 476 -0.20 -1.61 0.09
CA ASN A 476 -1.64 -1.46 0.33
C ASN A 476 -2.38 -1.61 -1.01
N PRO A 477 -3.31 -2.54 -1.14
CA PRO A 477 -4.03 -2.80 -2.40
C PRO A 477 -5.08 -1.73 -2.73
N HIS A 478 -5.16 -0.63 -1.96
CA HIS A 478 -6.17 0.39 -2.16
C HIS A 478 -6.01 1.10 -3.50
N TYR A 479 -7.06 1.10 -4.30
CA TYR A 479 -7.06 1.57 -5.68
C TYR A 479 -6.65 3.04 -5.84
N LEU A 480 -7.05 3.90 -4.90
CA LEU A 480 -6.75 5.32 -4.89
C LEU A 480 -5.48 5.70 -4.10
N PHE A 481 -4.80 4.74 -3.49
CA PHE A 481 -3.64 5.02 -2.64
C PHE A 481 -2.55 5.81 -3.38
N TYR A 482 -2.12 5.31 -4.53
CA TYR A 482 -1.07 5.99 -5.31
C TYR A 482 -1.52 7.34 -5.87
N PRO A 483 -2.70 7.48 -6.51
CA PRO A 483 -3.18 8.78 -6.94
C PRO A 483 -3.25 9.80 -5.81
N ALA A 484 -3.80 9.43 -4.66
CA ALA A 484 -3.90 10.32 -3.50
C ALA A 484 -2.54 10.75 -2.95
N ALA A 485 -1.61 9.80 -2.79
CA ALA A 485 -0.26 10.09 -2.30
C ALA A 485 0.53 10.98 -3.26
N GLN A 486 0.37 10.80 -4.56
CA GLN A 486 1.11 11.57 -5.56
C GLN A 486 0.49 12.94 -5.88
N LEU A 487 -0.84 13.06 -5.85
CA LEU A 487 -1.57 14.28 -6.17
C LEU A 487 -1.91 15.11 -4.93
N GLY A 488 -1.82 14.53 -3.73
CA GLY A 488 -2.12 15.21 -2.47
C GLY A 488 -1.28 16.47 -2.25
N ALA A 489 -1.76 17.36 -1.37
CA ALA A 489 -1.14 18.66 -1.08
C ALA A 489 0.20 18.55 -0.33
N ALA A 490 0.46 17.48 0.39
CA ALA A 490 1.75 17.23 1.05
C ALA A 490 2.78 16.71 0.03
N PRO A 491 4.07 17.00 0.19
CA PRO A 491 5.10 16.32 -0.58
C PRO A 491 4.88 14.81 -0.33
N ALA A 492 4.66 14.07 -1.41
CA ALA A 492 4.53 12.62 -1.36
C ALA A 492 5.67 12.06 -0.52
N ASP A 493 5.40 11.07 0.32
CA ASP A 493 6.48 10.36 1.02
C ASP A 493 7.54 10.01 -0.03
N PRO A 494 8.79 10.48 0.14
CA PRO A 494 9.86 10.16 -0.79
C PRO A 494 10.02 8.66 -1.05
N ALA A 495 9.55 7.82 -0.14
CA ALA A 495 9.53 6.37 -0.31
C ALA A 495 8.50 5.86 -1.33
N LEU A 496 7.45 6.65 -1.62
CA LEU A 496 6.42 6.29 -2.60
C LEU A 496 6.77 6.69 -4.03
N VAL A 497 7.73 7.60 -4.20
CA VAL A 497 8.21 8.01 -5.52
C VAL A 497 9.53 7.32 -5.77
N SER A 498 9.54 6.36 -6.68
CA SER A 498 10.78 5.66 -7.02
C SER A 498 11.85 6.65 -7.52
N PHE A 499 13.11 6.31 -7.30
CA PHE A 499 14.23 7.11 -7.82
C PHE A 499 14.13 7.27 -9.33
N ALA A 500 13.73 6.22 -10.03
CA ALA A 500 13.57 6.20 -11.47
C ALA A 500 12.55 7.23 -11.95
N MET A 501 11.41 7.35 -11.27
CA MET A 501 10.41 8.38 -11.57
C MET A 501 10.96 9.79 -11.39
N ARG A 502 11.90 10.02 -10.46
CA ARG A 502 12.53 11.33 -10.23
C ARG A 502 13.57 11.69 -11.28
N GLN A 503 14.32 10.70 -11.80
CA GLN A 503 15.36 10.95 -12.82
C GLN A 503 14.79 11.36 -14.16
N ARG A 504 13.64 10.82 -14.56
CA ARG A 504 12.92 11.20 -15.77
C ARG A 504 13.76 11.10 -17.06
N ASN A 505 14.65 10.09 -17.12
CA ASN A 505 15.49 9.83 -18.27
C ASN A 505 14.73 9.16 -19.44
N GLY A 506 13.49 8.78 -19.20
CA GLY A 506 12.56 8.17 -20.12
C GLY A 506 11.15 8.21 -19.55
N TYR A 507 10.24 7.51 -20.18
CA TYR A 507 8.92 7.26 -19.61
C TYR A 507 9.04 6.25 -18.46
N HIS A 508 8.54 6.59 -17.29
CA HIS A 508 8.42 5.66 -16.19
C HIS A 508 6.96 5.24 -16.05
N VAL A 509 6.72 3.93 -16.16
CA VAL A 509 5.41 3.30 -16.15
C VAL A 509 5.30 2.43 -14.92
N TYR A 510 4.26 2.66 -14.14
CA TYR A 510 4.01 1.97 -12.89
C TYR A 510 2.59 1.38 -12.92
N PRO A 511 2.42 0.11 -13.36
CA PRO A 511 1.11 -0.51 -13.50
C PRO A 511 0.51 -0.84 -12.13
N PHE A 512 -0.80 -0.79 -12.02
CA PHE A 512 -1.51 -1.25 -10.83
C PHE A 512 -1.37 -2.77 -10.62
N GLY A 513 -1.23 -3.54 -11.70
CA GLY A 513 -0.96 -4.98 -11.67
C GLY A 513 -2.01 -5.79 -10.92
N ARG A 514 -3.24 -5.29 -10.82
CA ARG A 514 -4.31 -5.86 -9.99
C ARG A 514 -3.94 -5.95 -8.50
N GLY A 515 -3.21 -4.95 -7.99
CA GLY A 515 -2.76 -4.90 -6.61
C GLY A 515 -1.75 -6.00 -6.27
N ASN A 516 -1.99 -6.76 -5.22
CA ASN A 516 -1.05 -7.79 -4.73
C ASN A 516 -1.19 -9.14 -5.46
N SER A 517 -1.48 -9.14 -6.76
CA SER A 517 -1.64 -10.35 -7.61
C SER A 517 -0.35 -11.16 -7.80
N GLY A 518 0.82 -10.59 -7.51
CA GLY A 518 2.13 -11.16 -7.80
C GLY A 518 2.47 -11.15 -9.30
N TYR A 519 1.76 -10.35 -10.09
CA TYR A 519 1.94 -10.26 -11.55
C TYR A 519 1.79 -11.60 -12.26
N ARG A 520 0.79 -12.38 -11.82
CA ARG A 520 0.42 -13.67 -12.39
C ARG A 520 -1.02 -13.63 -12.88
N ASP A 521 -1.34 -14.51 -13.83
CA ASP A 521 -2.68 -14.67 -14.38
C ASP A 521 -3.28 -13.32 -14.83
N ILE A 522 -4.32 -12.85 -14.15
CA ILE A 522 -4.97 -11.58 -14.50
C ILE A 522 -4.07 -10.36 -14.21
N GLY A 523 -3.18 -10.45 -13.22
CA GLY A 523 -2.19 -9.41 -12.93
C GLY A 523 -1.11 -9.31 -14.00
N GLU A 524 -0.73 -10.42 -14.62
CA GLU A 524 0.15 -10.45 -15.78
C GLU A 524 -0.53 -9.83 -17.01
N THR A 525 -1.81 -10.16 -17.24
CA THR A 525 -2.59 -9.54 -18.32
C THR A 525 -2.62 -8.02 -18.19
N ASP A 526 -2.82 -7.50 -16.98
CA ASP A 526 -2.84 -6.07 -16.68
C ASP A 526 -1.52 -5.37 -17.05
N VAL A 527 -0.37 -6.01 -16.79
CA VAL A 527 0.94 -5.49 -17.19
C VAL A 527 1.04 -5.33 -18.70
N TRP A 528 0.54 -6.31 -19.47
CA TRP A 528 0.58 -6.26 -20.93
C TRP A 528 -0.40 -5.24 -21.52
N GLU A 529 -1.62 -5.15 -20.98
CA GLU A 529 -2.60 -4.14 -21.38
C GLU A 529 -2.07 -2.72 -21.09
N ALA A 530 -1.45 -2.50 -19.93
CA ALA A 530 -0.79 -1.23 -19.62
C ALA A 530 0.37 -0.94 -20.59
N CYS A 531 1.18 -1.93 -20.93
CA CYS A 531 2.30 -1.77 -21.85
C CYS A 531 1.82 -1.39 -23.27
N GLU A 532 0.74 -1.97 -23.75
CA GLU A 532 0.10 -1.67 -25.03
C GLU A 532 -0.47 -0.26 -25.02
N ASP A 533 -1.24 0.10 -24.02
CA ASP A 533 -1.85 1.43 -23.87
C ASP A 533 -0.80 2.55 -23.78
N VAL A 534 0.34 2.33 -23.12
CA VAL A 534 1.46 3.27 -23.09
C VAL A 534 2.01 3.50 -24.50
N GLN A 535 2.24 2.43 -25.28
CA GLN A 535 2.81 2.53 -26.63
C GLN A 535 1.85 3.21 -27.63
N GLU A 536 0.54 3.12 -27.39
CA GLU A 536 -0.47 3.86 -28.15
C GLU A 536 -0.54 5.33 -27.70
N THR A 537 -0.18 5.62 -26.45
CA THR A 537 -0.30 6.94 -25.84
C THR A 537 0.92 7.81 -26.08
N VAL A 538 2.13 7.25 -26.02
CA VAL A 538 3.40 7.97 -26.15
C VAL A 538 4.40 7.22 -27.04
N LEU A 539 5.33 7.97 -27.64
CA LEU A 539 6.34 7.41 -28.55
C LEU A 539 7.50 6.79 -27.75
N VAL A 540 7.44 5.49 -27.56
CA VAL A 540 8.46 4.69 -26.86
C VAL A 540 9.51 4.18 -27.85
N ASP A 541 10.79 4.25 -27.46
CA ASP A 541 11.86 3.59 -28.16
C ASP A 541 11.75 2.05 -27.97
N PRO A 542 11.45 1.29 -29.02
CA PRO A 542 11.19 -0.15 -28.89
C PRO A 542 12.42 -0.94 -28.45
N ASP A 543 13.63 -0.40 -28.61
CA ASP A 543 14.88 -1.05 -28.28
C ASP A 543 15.45 -0.63 -26.91
N ARG A 544 14.81 0.31 -26.24
CA ARG A 544 15.18 0.76 -24.88
C ARG A 544 14.02 0.62 -23.91
N ARG A 545 13.52 -0.59 -23.76
CA ARG A 545 12.46 -0.96 -22.80
C ARG A 545 13.07 -1.81 -21.69
N TYR A 546 12.88 -1.38 -20.44
CA TYR A 546 13.44 -2.01 -19.26
C TYR A 546 12.32 -2.45 -18.33
N LEU A 547 12.45 -3.64 -17.74
CA LEU A 547 11.50 -4.19 -16.78
C LEU A 547 12.23 -4.44 -15.46
N TYR A 548 11.73 -3.89 -14.37
CA TYR A 548 12.31 -4.11 -13.06
C TYR A 548 11.25 -4.02 -11.95
N GLY A 549 11.61 -4.45 -10.77
CA GLY A 549 10.74 -4.33 -9.61
C GLY A 549 11.40 -4.78 -8.33
N PHE A 550 10.78 -4.40 -7.21
CA PHE A 550 11.23 -4.74 -5.87
C PHE A 550 10.28 -5.74 -5.21
N SER A 551 10.84 -6.70 -4.44
CA SER A 551 10.06 -7.68 -3.67
C SER A 551 9.13 -8.49 -4.59
N MET A 552 7.81 -8.43 -4.38
CA MET A 552 6.82 -9.02 -5.28
C MET A 552 7.04 -8.59 -6.74
N GLY A 553 7.37 -7.30 -6.98
CA GLY A 553 7.69 -6.79 -8.30
C GLY A 553 8.97 -7.36 -8.89
N GLY A 554 9.97 -7.67 -8.05
CA GLY A 554 11.20 -8.35 -8.48
C GLY A 554 10.91 -9.77 -8.97
N ALA A 555 10.07 -10.51 -8.26
CA ALA A 555 9.60 -11.82 -8.70
C ALA A 555 8.76 -11.72 -10.00
N GLY A 556 7.94 -10.68 -10.13
CA GLY A 556 7.20 -10.36 -11.34
C GLY A 556 8.11 -10.05 -12.52
N ALA A 557 9.16 -9.25 -12.32
CA ALA A 557 10.13 -8.91 -13.36
C ALA A 557 10.85 -10.16 -13.89
N TRP A 558 11.19 -11.11 -13.01
CA TRP A 558 11.71 -12.40 -13.44
C TRP A 558 10.68 -13.20 -14.24
N SER A 559 9.47 -13.36 -13.70
CA SER A 559 8.41 -14.16 -14.31
C SER A 559 8.06 -13.67 -15.73
N LEU A 560 7.90 -12.36 -15.89
CA LEU A 560 7.56 -11.73 -17.17
C LEU A 560 8.77 -11.70 -18.12
N GLY A 561 9.94 -11.27 -17.61
CA GLY A 561 11.14 -11.13 -18.43
C GLY A 561 11.64 -12.43 -19.00
N SER A 562 11.62 -13.52 -18.23
CA SER A 562 12.04 -14.84 -18.70
C SER A 562 11.09 -15.48 -19.73
N ARG A 563 9.82 -15.05 -19.74
CA ARG A 563 8.80 -15.51 -20.71
C ARG A 563 8.72 -14.65 -21.97
N THR A 564 9.26 -13.43 -21.91
CA THR A 564 9.23 -12.49 -23.03
C THR A 564 10.58 -11.78 -23.21
N PRO A 565 11.69 -12.55 -23.35
CA PRO A 565 13.04 -12.00 -23.34
C PRO A 565 13.30 -11.06 -24.53
N ASP A 566 12.56 -11.22 -25.60
CA ASP A 566 12.63 -10.42 -26.81
C ASP A 566 11.91 -9.06 -26.73
N ARG A 567 11.23 -8.76 -25.61
CA ARG A 567 10.55 -7.48 -25.42
C ARG A 567 11.39 -6.45 -24.65
N TRP A 568 12.47 -6.86 -23.99
CA TRP A 568 13.23 -6.04 -23.06
C TRP A 568 14.69 -5.86 -23.47
N ALA A 569 15.23 -4.67 -23.23
CA ALA A 569 16.66 -4.41 -23.38
C ALA A 569 17.46 -4.98 -22.21
N ALA A 570 16.90 -4.93 -21.03
CA ALA A 570 17.42 -5.54 -19.79
C ALA A 570 16.30 -5.67 -18.75
N ILE A 571 16.50 -6.57 -17.78
CA ILE A 571 15.59 -6.71 -16.63
C ILE A 571 16.34 -6.60 -15.31
N ALA A 572 15.63 -6.23 -14.23
CA ALA A 572 16.23 -6.28 -12.91
C ALA A 572 15.29 -6.88 -11.85
N ILE A 573 15.88 -7.68 -10.99
CA ILE A 573 15.25 -8.40 -9.89
C ILE A 573 15.83 -7.84 -8.60
N THR A 574 15.02 -7.14 -7.81
CA THR A 574 15.52 -6.54 -6.58
C THR A 574 14.71 -7.01 -5.36
N GLY A 575 15.40 -7.39 -4.28
CA GLY A 575 14.82 -7.85 -3.03
C GLY A 575 13.90 -9.06 -3.17
N ALA A 576 14.16 -9.97 -4.09
CA ALA A 576 13.32 -11.15 -4.34
C ALA A 576 14.16 -12.41 -4.60
N GLY A 577 13.92 -13.45 -3.82
CA GLY A 577 14.43 -14.79 -4.08
C GLY A 577 13.64 -15.44 -5.22
N VAL A 578 14.31 -15.68 -6.34
CA VAL A 578 13.73 -16.32 -7.52
C VAL A 578 14.48 -17.60 -7.87
N ARG A 579 13.79 -18.53 -8.51
CA ARG A 579 14.37 -19.81 -8.95
C ARG A 579 14.26 -19.95 -10.46
N VAL A 580 15.28 -20.51 -11.09
CA VAL A 580 15.27 -20.86 -12.51
C VAL A 580 14.67 -22.24 -12.77
N GLU A 581 14.71 -23.10 -11.78
CA GLU A 581 14.14 -24.46 -11.84
C GLU A 581 12.70 -24.49 -11.31
N PRO A 582 11.84 -25.41 -11.79
CA PRO A 582 12.15 -26.56 -12.67
C PRO A 582 11.96 -26.31 -14.18
N TRP A 583 11.63 -25.09 -14.61
CA TRP A 583 11.03 -24.81 -15.93
C TRP A 583 12.05 -24.54 -17.06
N GLY A 584 13.34 -24.59 -16.79
CA GLY A 584 14.37 -24.37 -17.82
C GLY A 584 14.44 -22.94 -18.38
N GLN A 585 13.89 -21.96 -17.66
CA GLN A 585 13.82 -20.55 -18.11
C GLN A 585 15.19 -19.87 -18.23
N ALA A 586 16.24 -20.44 -17.68
CA ALA A 586 17.60 -19.90 -17.81
C ALA A 586 18.02 -19.76 -19.27
N GLY A 587 17.65 -20.71 -20.11
CA GLY A 587 17.92 -20.68 -21.56
C GLY A 587 17.21 -19.51 -22.27
N ASN A 588 16.00 -19.14 -21.82
CA ASN A 588 15.24 -18.07 -22.44
C ASN A 588 15.95 -16.71 -22.33
N VAL A 589 16.71 -16.52 -21.25
CA VAL A 589 17.39 -15.25 -20.92
C VAL A 589 18.88 -15.25 -21.25
N SER A 590 19.37 -16.20 -22.04
CA SER A 590 20.79 -16.32 -22.38
C SER A 590 21.37 -15.05 -23.02
N ALA A 591 20.56 -14.30 -23.75
CA ALA A 591 20.93 -13.03 -24.37
C ALA A 591 20.34 -11.79 -23.70
N LEU A 592 19.56 -11.93 -22.60
CA LEU A 592 18.95 -10.84 -21.88
C LEU A 592 19.80 -10.42 -20.67
N PRO A 593 20.34 -9.21 -20.63
CA PRO A 593 21.07 -8.72 -19.46
C PRO A 593 20.17 -8.66 -18.22
N ILE A 594 20.67 -9.21 -17.10
CA ILE A 594 19.96 -9.27 -15.82
C ILE A 594 20.77 -8.58 -14.75
N TYR A 595 20.13 -7.68 -14.01
CA TYR A 595 20.65 -7.14 -12.75
C TYR A 595 19.92 -7.77 -11.58
N MET A 596 20.64 -8.18 -10.57
CA MET A 596 20.06 -8.72 -9.35
C MET A 596 20.64 -8.02 -8.13
N TRP A 597 19.75 -7.52 -7.26
CA TRP A 597 20.15 -6.87 -6.02
C TRP A 597 19.38 -7.44 -4.83
N GLY A 598 20.10 -7.57 -3.68
CA GLY A 598 19.49 -7.90 -2.39
C GLY A 598 20.27 -7.32 -1.22
N GLY A 599 19.56 -6.97 -0.15
CA GLY A 599 20.19 -6.72 1.14
C GLY A 599 20.66 -8.05 1.74
N GLU A 600 21.88 -8.11 2.28
CA GLU A 600 22.40 -9.38 2.81
C GLU A 600 21.68 -9.87 4.07
N ALA A 601 21.02 -8.96 4.78
CA ALA A 601 20.15 -9.28 5.92
C ALA A 601 18.64 -9.37 5.53
N ASP A 602 18.33 -9.49 4.23
CA ASP A 602 16.95 -9.58 3.75
C ASP A 602 16.41 -11.00 3.87
N THR A 603 15.63 -11.24 4.91
CA THR A 603 14.91 -12.52 5.13
C THR A 603 13.49 -12.49 4.56
N LEU A 604 12.91 -11.31 4.37
CA LEU A 604 11.54 -11.17 3.86
C LEU A 604 11.46 -11.51 2.36
N GLY A 605 12.41 -11.03 1.56
CA GLY A 605 12.45 -11.29 0.12
C GLY A 605 13.06 -12.66 -0.25
N TYR A 606 13.95 -13.18 0.57
CA TYR A 606 14.74 -14.40 0.29
C TYR A 606 14.42 -15.58 1.21
N GLY A 607 13.74 -15.35 2.34
CA GLY A 607 13.48 -16.35 3.38
C GLY A 607 14.75 -16.63 4.23
N ASN A 608 14.62 -17.52 5.20
CA ASN A 608 15.66 -17.77 6.20
C ASN A 608 16.52 -19.02 5.91
N ALA A 609 16.14 -19.82 4.93
CA ALA A 609 16.81 -21.11 4.69
C ALA A 609 18.20 -20.97 4.07
N VAL A 610 18.42 -19.94 3.26
CA VAL A 610 19.68 -19.66 2.56
C VAL A 610 19.89 -18.13 2.53
N PRO A 611 21.10 -17.62 2.83
CA PRO A 611 21.40 -16.20 2.75
C PRO A 611 21.07 -15.58 1.38
N ALA A 612 20.65 -14.35 1.36
CA ALA A 612 20.24 -13.64 0.13
C ALA A 612 21.33 -13.66 -0.95
N LEU A 613 22.59 -13.39 -0.55
CA LEU A 613 23.74 -13.39 -1.47
C LEU A 613 23.98 -14.77 -2.09
N ASP A 614 23.84 -15.84 -1.30
CA ASP A 614 24.00 -17.20 -1.79
C ASP A 614 22.92 -17.58 -2.80
N GLN A 615 21.65 -17.20 -2.54
CA GLN A 615 20.55 -17.42 -3.49
C GLN A 615 20.79 -16.67 -4.81
N MET A 616 21.21 -15.40 -4.73
CA MET A 616 21.53 -14.59 -5.92
C MET A 616 22.70 -15.21 -6.71
N THR A 617 23.72 -15.71 -6.01
CA THR A 617 24.89 -16.37 -6.63
C THR A 617 24.50 -17.69 -7.30
N GLN A 618 23.64 -18.49 -6.65
CA GLN A 618 23.12 -19.73 -7.25
C GLN A 618 22.28 -19.43 -8.49
N PHE A 619 21.43 -18.42 -8.46
CA PHE A 619 20.66 -17.96 -9.60
C PHE A 619 21.58 -17.52 -10.75
N ALA A 620 22.57 -16.68 -10.48
CA ALA A 620 23.54 -16.21 -11.48
C ALA A 620 24.33 -17.37 -12.10
N LYS A 621 24.70 -18.37 -11.30
CA LYS A 621 25.38 -19.58 -11.78
C LYS A 621 24.48 -20.38 -12.73
N ALA A 622 23.20 -20.57 -12.39
CA ALA A 622 22.25 -21.29 -13.25
C ALA A 622 22.04 -20.59 -14.59
N VAL A 623 21.89 -19.26 -14.59
CA VAL A 623 21.80 -18.46 -15.81
C VAL A 623 23.09 -18.53 -16.62
N GLY A 624 24.26 -18.45 -15.96
CA GLY A 624 25.57 -18.57 -16.61
C GLY A 624 25.79 -19.92 -17.27
N GLN A 625 25.35 -21.02 -16.68
CA GLN A 625 25.37 -22.35 -17.28
C GLN A 625 24.57 -22.49 -18.57
N ALA A 626 23.51 -21.65 -18.68
CA ALA A 626 22.70 -21.55 -19.89
C ALA A 626 23.23 -20.51 -20.90
N GLY A 627 24.42 -19.95 -20.68
CA GLY A 627 25.05 -18.97 -21.57
C GLY A 627 24.69 -17.53 -21.28
N GLY A 628 23.89 -17.23 -20.25
CA GLY A 628 23.46 -15.89 -19.89
C GLY A 628 24.40 -15.18 -18.90
N SER A 629 24.08 -13.95 -18.56
CA SER A 629 24.87 -13.10 -17.66
C SER A 629 23.98 -12.41 -16.63
N VAL A 630 24.39 -12.43 -15.36
CA VAL A 630 23.71 -11.74 -14.26
C VAL A 630 24.72 -10.86 -13.52
N THR A 631 24.42 -9.55 -13.44
CA THR A 631 25.16 -8.64 -12.57
C THR A 631 24.57 -8.71 -11.17
N VAL A 632 25.28 -9.36 -10.24
CA VAL A 632 24.87 -9.47 -8.83
C VAL A 632 25.41 -8.29 -8.04
N ARG A 633 24.57 -7.68 -7.23
CA ARG A 633 24.92 -6.65 -6.24
C ARG A 633 24.26 -6.98 -4.91
N SER A 634 24.99 -6.77 -3.82
CA SER A 634 24.45 -6.88 -2.48
C SER A 634 24.86 -5.71 -1.62
N THR A 635 24.11 -5.47 -0.54
CA THR A 635 24.46 -4.42 0.42
C THR A 635 24.51 -5.05 1.82
N PRO A 636 25.69 -5.08 2.47
CA PRO A 636 25.85 -5.63 3.81
C PRO A 636 24.99 -4.93 4.84
N GLY A 637 24.40 -5.69 5.76
CA GLY A 637 23.59 -5.18 6.86
C GLY A 637 22.27 -4.53 6.48
N ILE A 638 21.86 -4.60 5.23
CA ILE A 638 20.55 -4.10 4.76
C ILE A 638 19.59 -5.28 4.68
N GLY A 639 18.41 -5.09 5.29
CA GLY A 639 17.27 -5.99 5.16
C GLY A 639 16.45 -5.70 3.91
N HIS A 640 15.13 -5.92 4.00
CA HIS A 640 14.18 -5.73 2.89
C HIS A 640 13.90 -4.23 2.61
N ASN A 641 14.92 -3.50 2.13
CA ASN A 641 14.84 -2.06 1.90
C ASN A 641 15.71 -1.63 0.72
N PHE A 642 15.07 -1.28 -0.40
CA PHE A 642 15.74 -0.83 -1.62
C PHE A 642 15.90 0.69 -1.59
N ARG A 643 17.08 1.19 -1.17
CA ARG A 643 17.33 2.61 -0.92
C ARG A 643 17.59 3.38 -2.22
N ILE A 644 17.52 4.71 -2.14
CA ILE A 644 17.72 5.61 -3.30
C ILE A 644 19.06 5.37 -4.00
N LYS A 645 20.14 5.13 -3.27
CA LYS A 645 21.46 4.89 -3.85
C LYS A 645 21.48 3.65 -4.74
N GLU A 646 20.89 2.56 -4.27
CA GLU A 646 20.82 1.31 -5.02
C GLU A 646 19.88 1.43 -6.23
N GLN A 647 18.82 2.21 -6.12
CA GLN A 647 17.93 2.52 -7.24
C GLN A 647 18.65 3.32 -8.34
N GLU A 648 19.49 4.29 -7.95
CA GLU A 648 20.30 5.06 -8.89
C GLU A 648 21.29 4.17 -9.66
N GLU A 649 21.99 3.30 -8.95
CA GLU A 649 22.92 2.34 -9.55
C GLU A 649 22.19 1.43 -10.55
N LEU A 650 21.01 0.94 -10.19
CA LEU A 650 20.18 0.11 -11.05
C LEU A 650 19.78 0.85 -12.34
N VAL A 651 19.24 2.07 -12.22
CA VAL A 651 18.78 2.83 -13.39
C VAL A 651 19.93 3.14 -14.34
N ASN A 652 21.08 3.52 -13.79
CA ASN A 652 22.29 3.76 -14.58
C ASN A 652 22.77 2.49 -15.29
N TRP A 653 22.66 1.34 -14.64
CA TRP A 653 23.00 0.06 -15.24
C TRP A 653 22.03 -0.32 -16.37
N LEU A 654 20.71 -0.17 -16.17
CA LEU A 654 19.70 -0.49 -17.19
C LEU A 654 19.92 0.31 -18.47
N GLN A 655 20.24 1.59 -18.37
CA GLN A 655 20.42 2.50 -19.52
C GLN A 655 21.61 2.16 -20.42
N GLN A 656 22.52 1.30 -19.99
CA GLN A 656 23.66 0.85 -20.80
C GLN A 656 23.24 -0.15 -21.88
N TRP A 657 22.04 -0.70 -21.79
CA TRP A 657 21.58 -1.78 -22.64
C TRP A 657 20.59 -1.31 -23.69
N THR A 658 20.73 -1.91 -24.87
CA THR A 658 19.80 -1.77 -25.99
C THR A 658 19.42 -3.16 -26.44
N ARG A 659 18.12 -3.37 -26.70
CA ARG A 659 17.61 -4.65 -27.17
C ARG A 659 18.19 -4.99 -28.54
N LYS A 660 18.78 -6.17 -28.63
CA LYS A 660 19.31 -6.69 -29.87
C LYS A 660 18.94 -8.16 -30.03
N ARG A 661 18.47 -8.55 -31.21
CA ARG A 661 18.27 -9.97 -31.49
C ARG A 661 19.63 -10.68 -31.48
N PRO A 662 19.80 -11.74 -30.69
CA PRO A 662 21.01 -12.56 -30.73
C PRO A 662 21.06 -13.43 -31.99
N ASP A 663 22.26 -13.82 -32.42
CA ASP A 663 22.42 -14.79 -33.51
C ASP A 663 22.20 -16.21 -33.06
N GLU A 664 22.29 -16.48 -31.75
CA GLU A 664 21.97 -17.78 -31.16
C GLU A 664 21.13 -17.61 -29.89
N PHE A 665 19.99 -18.29 -29.80
CA PHE A 665 19.09 -18.22 -28.65
C PHE A 665 18.24 -19.47 -28.53
N SER A 666 17.71 -19.69 -27.33
CA SER A 666 16.76 -20.74 -27.03
C SER A 666 15.52 -20.19 -26.36
N PHE A 667 14.43 -20.93 -26.44
CA PHE A 667 13.20 -20.59 -25.77
C PHE A 667 12.42 -21.85 -25.36
N THR A 668 11.93 -21.84 -24.12
CA THR A 668 11.05 -22.88 -23.56
C THR A 668 9.76 -22.21 -23.10
N ALA A 669 8.62 -22.66 -23.61
CA ALA A 669 7.29 -22.17 -23.25
C ALA A 669 6.77 -22.96 -22.04
N ASP A 670 6.72 -22.33 -20.88
CA ASP A 670 6.15 -22.89 -19.65
C ASP A 670 4.67 -22.52 -19.45
N THR A 671 4.14 -21.64 -20.30
CA THR A 671 2.72 -21.22 -20.31
C THR A 671 2.19 -21.13 -21.73
N ASP A 672 0.86 -21.22 -21.90
CA ASP A 672 0.22 -21.04 -23.19
C ASP A 672 0.04 -19.58 -23.59
N LEU A 673 0.30 -18.65 -22.68
CA LEU A 673 0.26 -17.20 -22.95
C LEU A 673 1.49 -16.73 -23.69
N HIS A 674 2.67 -17.29 -23.37
CA HIS A 674 3.96 -16.91 -23.94
C HIS A 674 4.60 -18.07 -24.66
N ARG A 675 4.41 -18.10 -25.96
CA ARG A 675 4.86 -19.19 -26.85
C ARG A 675 5.80 -18.68 -27.95
N THR A 676 6.11 -17.39 -27.93
CA THR A 676 6.86 -16.74 -29.00
C THR A 676 8.09 -16.04 -28.43
N ALA A 677 9.24 -16.22 -29.06
CA ALA A 677 10.43 -15.39 -28.86
C ALA A 677 11.08 -15.10 -30.22
N TRP A 678 11.43 -13.83 -30.46
CA TRP A 678 12.10 -13.36 -31.66
C TRP A 678 11.42 -13.79 -32.98
N GLY A 679 10.10 -13.92 -32.97
CA GLY A 679 9.30 -14.32 -34.16
C GLY A 679 9.21 -15.83 -34.40
N ILE A 680 9.71 -16.65 -33.50
CA ILE A 680 9.52 -18.10 -33.53
C ILE A 680 8.48 -18.49 -32.48
N THR A 681 7.40 -19.19 -32.92
CA THR A 681 6.29 -19.58 -32.06
C THR A 681 6.17 -21.11 -32.02
N VAL A 682 6.09 -21.64 -30.79
CA VAL A 682 5.78 -23.06 -30.54
C VAL A 682 4.28 -23.29 -30.31
N PRO A 683 3.75 -24.52 -30.47
CA PRO A 683 2.35 -24.81 -30.24
C PRO A 683 1.93 -24.63 -28.79
N ARG A 684 0.62 -24.66 -28.52
CA ARG A 684 0.09 -24.84 -27.18
C ARG A 684 0.46 -26.22 -26.65
N ARG A 685 0.63 -26.31 -25.37
CA ARG A 685 0.90 -27.56 -24.67
C ARG A 685 -0.34 -28.46 -24.76
N SER A 686 -0.13 -29.72 -25.07
CA SER A 686 -1.20 -30.74 -25.00
C SER A 686 -1.40 -31.24 -23.57
N LEU A 687 -0.31 -31.27 -22.80
CA LEU A 687 -0.30 -31.63 -21.38
C LEU A 687 0.45 -30.55 -20.56
N PRO A 688 0.09 -30.30 -19.29
CA PRO A 688 0.78 -29.33 -18.44
C PRO A 688 2.26 -29.64 -18.21
N THR A 689 2.67 -30.91 -18.35
CA THR A 689 4.05 -31.39 -18.20
C THR A 689 4.91 -31.23 -19.45
N GLU A 690 4.31 -30.96 -20.60
CA GLU A 690 5.03 -30.69 -21.82
C GLU A 690 5.63 -29.29 -21.79
N LEU A 691 6.86 -29.17 -22.26
CA LEU A 691 7.59 -27.91 -22.38
C LEU A 691 8.06 -27.72 -23.82
N PRO A 692 7.16 -27.27 -24.74
CA PRO A 692 7.55 -26.96 -26.10
C PRO A 692 8.71 -25.98 -26.12
N ARG A 693 9.77 -26.28 -26.88
CA ARG A 693 10.99 -25.52 -26.88
C ARG A 693 11.69 -25.55 -28.24
N PHE A 694 12.52 -24.55 -28.45
CA PHE A 694 13.39 -24.50 -29.62
C PHE A 694 14.75 -23.86 -29.28
N THR A 695 15.73 -24.16 -30.12
CA THR A 695 16.97 -23.40 -30.26
C THR A 695 17.04 -22.85 -31.68
N CYS A 696 17.54 -21.62 -31.84
CA CYS A 696 17.72 -20.96 -33.13
C CYS A 696 19.17 -20.49 -33.23
N LYS A 697 19.79 -20.73 -34.41
CA LYS A 697 21.09 -20.20 -34.77
C LYS A 697 21.02 -19.58 -36.16
N ILE A 698 21.57 -18.37 -36.32
CA ILE A 698 21.55 -17.59 -37.55
C ILE A 698 22.98 -17.38 -38.00
N GLU A 699 23.28 -17.80 -39.22
CA GLU A 699 24.60 -17.69 -39.85
C GLU A 699 24.43 -17.08 -41.25
N GLY A 700 24.58 -15.77 -41.34
CA GLY A 700 24.31 -15.04 -42.60
C GLY A 700 22.83 -15.13 -43.00
N ASP A 701 22.57 -15.74 -44.17
CA ASP A 701 21.24 -15.98 -44.72
C ASP A 701 20.64 -17.34 -44.30
N VAL A 702 21.35 -18.13 -43.47
CA VAL A 702 20.91 -19.42 -43.00
C VAL A 702 20.37 -19.35 -41.58
N VAL A 703 19.12 -19.75 -41.40
CA VAL A 703 18.45 -19.89 -40.09
C VAL A 703 18.28 -21.39 -39.78
N ARG A 704 18.85 -21.83 -38.67
CA ARG A 704 18.76 -23.20 -38.15
C ARG A 704 17.90 -23.21 -36.91
N VAL A 705 16.80 -23.97 -36.92
CA VAL A 705 15.91 -24.15 -35.77
C VAL A 705 15.85 -25.61 -35.41
N THR A 706 16.11 -25.91 -34.12
CA THR A 706 15.85 -27.24 -33.56
C THR A 706 14.71 -27.15 -32.59
N ALA A 707 13.58 -27.77 -32.89
CA ALA A 707 12.38 -27.77 -32.08
C ALA A 707 12.16 -29.14 -31.42
N ARG A 708 11.73 -29.14 -30.16
CA ARG A 708 11.43 -30.35 -29.38
C ARG A 708 10.10 -30.16 -28.63
N ASP A 709 9.42 -31.27 -28.40
CA ASP A 709 8.11 -31.29 -27.73
C ASP A 709 7.09 -30.41 -28.46
N CYS A 710 7.16 -30.38 -29.81
CA CYS A 710 6.38 -29.50 -30.67
C CYS A 710 5.75 -30.32 -31.82
N SER A 711 4.45 -30.16 -32.04
CA SER A 711 3.74 -30.71 -33.22
C SER A 711 4.00 -29.87 -34.48
N HIS A 712 4.25 -28.58 -34.33
CA HIS A 712 4.58 -27.64 -35.41
C HIS A 712 5.43 -26.49 -34.87
N ILE A 713 5.97 -25.70 -35.79
CA ILE A 713 6.67 -24.45 -35.45
C ILE A 713 6.31 -23.37 -36.48
N ASP A 714 6.03 -22.17 -36.00
CA ASP A 714 5.82 -20.99 -36.82
C ASP A 714 7.06 -20.10 -36.77
N VAL A 715 7.56 -19.69 -37.94
CA VAL A 715 8.76 -18.88 -38.07
C VAL A 715 8.46 -17.62 -38.88
N GLN A 716 8.56 -16.45 -38.26
CA GLN A 716 8.46 -15.15 -38.92
C GLN A 716 9.88 -14.68 -39.28
N LEU A 717 10.28 -14.86 -40.54
CA LEU A 717 11.65 -14.55 -40.99
C LEU A 717 11.88 -13.05 -41.21
N GLY A 718 10.84 -12.30 -41.63
CA GLY A 718 10.94 -10.87 -41.99
C GLY A 718 11.02 -9.92 -40.81
N SER A 719 10.78 -8.64 -41.07
CA SER A 719 10.95 -7.52 -40.14
C SER A 719 10.17 -7.64 -38.80
N ASN A 720 9.04 -8.34 -38.81
CA ASN A 720 8.22 -8.55 -37.62
C ASN A 720 8.66 -9.77 -36.77
N GLY A 721 9.81 -10.36 -37.07
CA GLY A 721 10.32 -11.52 -36.38
C GLY A 721 11.85 -11.55 -36.34
N LEU A 722 12.46 -12.46 -37.08
CA LEU A 722 13.91 -12.63 -37.13
C LEU A 722 14.65 -11.48 -37.85
N ALA A 723 13.91 -10.54 -38.45
CA ALA A 723 14.46 -9.38 -39.18
C ALA A 723 15.47 -9.77 -40.30
N MET A 724 15.26 -10.91 -40.93
CA MET A 724 16.02 -11.32 -42.10
C MET A 724 15.59 -10.54 -43.34
N THR A 725 16.51 -10.33 -44.26
CA THR A 725 16.25 -9.63 -45.53
C THR A 725 16.72 -10.49 -46.73
N GLY A 726 16.03 -10.36 -47.86
CA GLY A 726 16.37 -11.10 -49.07
C GLY A 726 16.04 -12.61 -48.98
N ALA A 727 16.77 -13.39 -49.74
CA ALA A 727 16.59 -14.86 -49.76
C ALA A 727 17.23 -15.49 -48.52
N VAL A 728 16.44 -16.34 -47.83
CA VAL A 728 16.84 -17.03 -46.60
C VAL A 728 16.71 -18.52 -46.75
N THR A 729 17.66 -19.28 -46.25
CA THR A 729 17.59 -20.73 -46.12
C THR A 729 17.20 -21.08 -44.69
N LEU A 730 16.04 -21.79 -44.51
CA LEU A 730 15.59 -22.24 -43.18
C LEU A 730 15.73 -23.76 -43.08
N ILE A 731 16.49 -24.18 -42.09
CA ILE A 731 16.74 -25.56 -41.72
C ILE A 731 16.03 -25.84 -40.39
N VAL A 732 15.08 -26.80 -40.38
CA VAL A 732 14.36 -27.22 -39.19
C VAL A 732 14.66 -28.68 -38.90
N ASN A 733 15.11 -28.97 -37.66
CA ASN A 733 15.51 -30.32 -37.21
C ASN A 733 16.51 -30.99 -38.17
N GLY A 734 17.49 -30.22 -38.69
CA GLY A 734 18.53 -30.69 -39.58
C GLY A 734 18.14 -30.82 -41.06
N GLN A 735 16.88 -30.55 -41.44
CA GLN A 735 16.40 -30.62 -42.80
C GLN A 735 16.16 -29.23 -43.39
N GLU A 736 16.61 -28.98 -44.62
CA GLU A 736 16.23 -27.75 -45.33
C GLU A 736 14.73 -27.81 -45.65
N ARG A 737 13.97 -26.91 -45.04
CA ARG A 737 12.50 -26.86 -45.16
C ARG A 737 12.02 -25.69 -46.00
N TYR A 738 12.88 -24.68 -46.18
CA TYR A 738 12.53 -23.53 -47.01
C TYR A 738 13.78 -22.81 -47.52
N ARG A 739 13.66 -22.31 -48.75
CA ARG A 739 14.62 -21.39 -49.36
C ARG A 739 13.86 -20.36 -50.19
N GLY A 740 14.01 -19.08 -49.90
CA GLY A 740 13.32 -17.99 -50.60
C GLY A 740 13.19 -16.73 -49.77
N GLU A 741 12.30 -15.83 -50.13
CA GLU A 741 12.11 -14.53 -49.47
C GLU A 741 11.76 -14.64 -47.97
N ALA A 742 12.26 -13.70 -47.18
CA ALA A 742 12.08 -13.65 -45.73
C ALA A 742 10.61 -13.35 -45.32
N THR A 743 9.78 -14.36 -45.23
CA THR A 743 8.34 -14.24 -44.90
C THR A 743 7.94 -15.19 -43.79
N PHE A 744 6.66 -15.18 -43.38
CA PHE A 744 6.10 -16.14 -42.45
C PHE A 744 6.05 -17.56 -43.02
N ARG A 745 6.42 -18.57 -42.20
CA ARG A 745 6.35 -19.99 -42.53
C ARG A 745 5.86 -20.81 -41.35
N ARG A 746 5.00 -21.80 -41.62
CA ARG A 746 4.59 -22.85 -40.68
C ARG A 746 5.11 -24.20 -41.17
N PHE A 747 5.63 -24.97 -40.22
CA PHE A 747 6.13 -26.31 -40.50
C PHE A 747 5.53 -27.28 -39.49
N ASP A 748 4.83 -28.29 -39.99
CA ASP A 748 4.43 -29.44 -39.18
C ASP A 748 5.67 -30.31 -38.92
N LEU A 749 5.85 -30.65 -37.68
CA LEU A 749 6.92 -31.52 -37.22
C LEU A 749 6.30 -32.87 -36.96
N GLN A 750 6.73 -33.90 -37.70
CA GLN A 750 6.30 -35.27 -37.39
C GLN A 750 6.88 -35.65 -36.03
N ALA A 751 6.09 -36.31 -35.21
CA ALA A 751 6.58 -36.94 -33.99
C ALA A 751 7.56 -38.03 -34.43
N ASP A 752 8.86 -37.80 -34.12
CA ASP A 752 9.87 -38.84 -34.28
C ASP A 752 9.71 -39.89 -33.18
#